data_5aaf60eff106498ae87e1f7840334c2d
#
_entry.id   5aaf60eff106498ae87e1f7840334c2d
#
_cell.length_a   1.000
_cell.length_b   1.000
_cell.length_c   1.000
_cell.angle_alpha   90.00
_cell.angle_beta   90.00
_cell.angle_gamma   90.00
#
_symmetry.space_group_name_H-M   'P 1'
#
loop_
_entity.id
_entity.type
_entity.pdbx_description
1 polymer ?
#
loop_
_entity_poly.entity_id
_entity_poly.type
_entity_poly.pdbx_seq_one_letter_code
_entity_poly.pdbx_strand_id
1 'polypeptide(L)'
;MTEQPYTPISQVSKDANNMVVPTTDSKNIKQTAPDTPNLIFTEVQQNCRISAEQLKRYSDPDELPTDTRTAPDLDVGFGQQRALKALHTALDIKASGYHVFAAGENGLGKRTVISRLLTRIAADAPTPDDWVYVHNFTDPRTPLALRLPAGQASLLQQQVNNLWQQAKKRLSQRFRSDQYQSKIEAIKNSTHQKESHAYDALNAEGKQYDLALTFRSFDNKAVFVHPSQLPTESNSDDDKQIKTPSNRKNLEKLDDSEKVNILSDENTESKENKDSTYGNNEYEAELNNFVQKNHMQKRLSQLTIALEQLEDEANDEIESLHRSIAQRALQPLFTPIYEQFATHPLVVAYLKAVFDDMVTHVERIVNGDDEEFVTAVLATTPSRYAVNVIVSHTPDSGAPVVFEDLPTHLNLLGHVEQITQLGTVTTDVSMIRAGALHRANGGYLLLEASHVLEHPYAWQGLKRALQSRKIKLSSLEQMLTLTGSLSLSPAPIDLDIKVILLGEADLYYELLELEPEFDAVFKVRADFHDDVPRTTEHELALVAKMADIIDYADLYPFDSSAQATLLEHLSLQAEEQDRLSLHSDLLIKLLHESNRHARLNNEAMVTADHVTQAIDDMDERSGYLRDLYWDELKNGQQLIQTQGDAIGQVNALTVVSYADSEFGMPARLTAVIQPNIGTGEILDIERDVDLGGSLHAKGMLIMTSYLRALFSQHHALNFSASLAFEQSYAQIDGDSATVSEGCALLSALANVPINQYLAITGSMNQLGEVQAVGGINAKIAGFFDACREQELTGDQGVVIPMANVKQLMLRDDIIDAVNRGKFHIYGVYTLSEALTLMTGLPIDTMNKKGRYRKDTLFGKVLSRLMLWDENQDSTDDIDDEKSKKKAKKKRKEKRQKKEDKRIKEKRKGEKSNERNSGESNKQSDAKPIGDALNDSQTTAIDEDDN
;
A
#
# COMPACT_ATOMS: atom_id res chain seq x y z
N MET A 1 35.04 0.49 36.23
CA MET A 1 36.38 0.08 36.65
C MET A 1 36.54 -1.35 36.20
N THR A 2 37.12 -1.57 35.07
CA THR A 2 38.45 -1.65 34.61
C THR A 2 38.47 -1.57 33.05
N GLU A 3 39.22 -0.61 32.59
CA GLU A 3 39.57 -0.42 31.20
C GLU A 3 40.46 -1.58 30.68
N GLN A 4 40.14 -2.07 29.48
CA GLN A 4 41.15 -2.76 28.64
C GLN A 4 41.18 -2.10 27.26
N PRO A 5 42.40 -1.97 26.69
CA PRO A 5 42.70 -1.02 25.65
C PRO A 5 42.35 -1.56 24.23
N TYR A 6 41.93 -0.66 23.39
CA TYR A 6 41.83 -0.78 21.94
C TYR A 6 43.20 -1.17 21.33
N THR A 7 43.20 -2.29 20.63
CA THR A 7 44.29 -2.67 19.72
C THR A 7 43.86 -2.38 18.27
N PRO A 8 44.63 -1.65 17.46
CA PRO A 8 44.27 -1.36 16.07
C PRO A 8 44.51 -2.60 15.22
N ILE A 9 43.48 -2.93 14.42
CA ILE A 9 43.52 -3.97 13.37
C ILE A 9 44.38 -3.44 12.21
N SER A 10 45.68 -3.80 12.24
CA SER A 10 46.55 -3.71 11.09
C SER A 10 47.28 -5.06 10.94
N GLN A 11 46.59 -5.98 10.25
CA GLN A 11 47.19 -7.14 9.56
C GLN A 11 46.05 -7.92 8.90
N VAL A 12 45.54 -7.41 7.77
CA VAL A 12 44.90 -8.26 6.77
C VAL A 12 45.95 -8.61 5.76
N SER A 13 46.13 -9.89 5.63
CA SER A 13 47.17 -10.61 4.89
C SER A 13 47.36 -10.08 3.45
N LYS A 14 48.63 -9.91 3.12
CA LYS A 14 49.16 -9.78 1.77
C LYS A 14 49.15 -11.15 1.05
N ASP A 15 47.98 -11.65 0.66
CA ASP A 15 47.88 -12.87 -0.17
C ASP A 15 46.83 -12.77 -1.27
N ALA A 16 46.59 -11.56 -1.77
CA ALA A 16 45.75 -11.32 -2.96
C ALA A 16 46.58 -10.63 -4.06
N ASN A 17 47.78 -11.19 -4.38
CA ASN A 17 48.55 -10.76 -5.54
C ASN A 17 49.27 -11.97 -6.11
N ASN A 18 48.53 -12.89 -6.71
CA ASN A 18 49.05 -13.89 -7.64
C ASN A 18 47.99 -14.28 -8.67
N MET A 19 47.36 -13.29 -9.28
CA MET A 19 46.89 -13.46 -10.64
C MET A 19 48.01 -12.97 -11.53
N VAL A 20 48.75 -13.89 -12.03
CA VAL A 20 49.75 -13.70 -13.06
C VAL A 20 49.04 -13.26 -14.33
N VAL A 21 49.01 -11.95 -14.58
CA VAL A 21 48.87 -11.43 -15.93
C VAL A 21 50.13 -11.92 -16.68
N PRO A 22 50.01 -12.64 -17.79
CA PRO A 22 51.20 -12.97 -18.59
C PRO A 22 51.72 -11.66 -19.18
N THR A 23 52.71 -11.09 -18.53
CA THR A 23 53.58 -10.11 -19.17
C THR A 23 54.32 -10.84 -20.28
N THR A 24 53.85 -10.69 -21.51
CA THR A 24 54.64 -11.06 -22.70
C THR A 24 55.94 -10.28 -22.65
N ASP A 25 57.01 -11.03 -22.50
CA ASP A 25 58.38 -10.57 -22.59
C ASP A 25 58.58 -9.80 -23.91
N SER A 26 58.70 -8.50 -23.84
CA SER A 26 58.96 -7.60 -24.95
C SER A 26 60.43 -7.59 -25.36
N LYS A 27 61.04 -8.78 -25.52
CA LYS A 27 62.36 -8.91 -26.12
C LYS A 27 62.47 -10.16 -27.00
N ASN A 28 62.40 -9.95 -28.31
CA ASN A 28 62.57 -10.86 -29.43
C ASN A 28 61.37 -11.32 -30.20
N ILE A 29 60.42 -10.38 -30.57
CA ILE A 29 59.69 -10.62 -31.79
C ILE A 29 60.34 -9.77 -32.88
N LYS A 30 61.11 -10.43 -33.74
CA LYS A 30 61.43 -9.86 -35.04
C LYS A 30 60.14 -9.61 -35.77
N GLN A 31 59.82 -8.33 -35.91
CA GLN A 31 58.71 -7.84 -36.72
C GLN A 31 58.93 -8.30 -38.18
N THR A 32 58.31 -9.37 -38.54
CA THR A 32 57.84 -9.61 -39.91
C THR A 32 56.42 -9.08 -39.90
N ALA A 33 56.19 -7.91 -40.51
CA ALA A 33 54.85 -7.35 -40.70
C ALA A 33 53.98 -8.39 -41.43
N PRO A 34 52.84 -8.82 -40.94
CA PRO A 34 51.87 -9.55 -41.73
C PRO A 34 51.18 -8.54 -42.61
N ASP A 35 51.42 -8.60 -43.87
CA ASP A 35 50.94 -7.66 -44.89
C ASP A 35 49.57 -8.00 -45.46
N THR A 36 48.65 -8.60 -44.70
CA THR A 36 47.27 -8.81 -45.23
C THR A 36 46.20 -8.49 -44.20
N PRO A 37 45.22 -7.59 -44.49
CA PRO A 37 44.06 -7.31 -43.63
C PRO A 37 43.27 -8.55 -43.20
N ASN A 38 43.22 -9.60 -44.02
CA ASN A 38 42.56 -10.87 -43.78
C ASN A 38 43.18 -11.66 -42.58
N LEU A 39 44.45 -11.50 -42.28
CA LEU A 39 45.08 -12.24 -41.16
C LEU A 39 44.62 -11.67 -39.80
N ILE A 40 44.49 -10.34 -39.68
CA ILE A 40 44.04 -9.67 -38.46
C ILE A 40 42.58 -9.99 -38.17
N PHE A 41 41.75 -9.97 -39.20
CA PHE A 41 40.31 -10.34 -39.08
C PHE A 41 40.14 -11.77 -38.58
N THR A 42 40.88 -12.73 -39.21
CA THR A 42 40.80 -14.14 -38.82
C THR A 42 41.25 -14.38 -37.39
N GLU A 43 42.28 -13.67 -36.94
CA GLU A 43 42.81 -13.76 -35.58
C GLU A 43 41.80 -13.19 -34.55
N VAL A 44 41.19 -12.00 -34.79
CA VAL A 44 40.16 -11.43 -33.92
C VAL A 44 38.92 -12.31 -33.90
N GLN A 45 38.48 -12.80 -35.03
CA GLN A 45 37.33 -13.70 -35.14
C GLN A 45 37.51 -15.00 -34.33
N GLN A 46 38.74 -15.59 -34.37
CA GLN A 46 39.02 -16.79 -33.58
C GLN A 46 39.12 -16.51 -32.07
N ASN A 47 39.70 -15.38 -31.68
CA ASN A 47 39.88 -15.02 -30.28
C ASN A 47 38.56 -14.61 -29.59
N CYS A 48 37.63 -13.98 -30.33
CA CYS A 48 36.35 -13.54 -29.83
C CYS A 48 35.24 -14.62 -29.88
N ARG A 49 35.46 -15.73 -30.57
CA ARG A 49 34.44 -16.78 -30.72
C ARG A 49 34.23 -17.54 -29.43
N ILE A 50 32.97 -17.60 -28.99
CA ILE A 50 32.53 -18.35 -27.81
C ILE A 50 32.25 -19.80 -28.21
N SER A 51 32.77 -20.77 -27.44
CA SER A 51 32.51 -22.20 -27.69
C SER A 51 31.12 -22.60 -27.17
N ALA A 52 30.55 -23.64 -27.76
CA ALA A 52 29.21 -24.12 -27.37
C ALA A 52 29.12 -24.56 -25.89
N GLU A 53 30.23 -25.02 -25.32
CA GLU A 53 30.33 -25.41 -23.88
C GLU A 53 30.14 -24.22 -22.93
N GLN A 54 30.39 -22.99 -23.40
CA GLN A 54 30.23 -21.77 -22.61
C GLN A 54 28.85 -21.15 -22.74
N LEU A 55 27.96 -21.71 -23.54
CA LEU A 55 26.63 -21.11 -23.82
C LEU A 55 25.57 -21.55 -22.84
N LYS A 56 25.78 -22.62 -22.10
CA LYS A 56 24.86 -23.16 -21.09
C LYS A 56 25.62 -24.02 -20.11
N ARG A 57 25.23 -23.90 -18.82
CA ARG A 57 25.71 -24.84 -17.80
C ARG A 57 24.63 -25.88 -17.54
N TYR A 58 24.93 -27.12 -17.83
CA TYR A 58 24.02 -28.25 -17.58
C TYR A 58 24.12 -28.72 -16.12
N SER A 59 23.02 -29.28 -15.59
CA SER A 59 23.02 -30.05 -14.34
C SER A 59 23.27 -31.53 -14.71
N ASP A 60 24.08 -32.22 -13.92
CA ASP A 60 24.33 -33.66 -14.15
C ASP A 60 23.24 -34.47 -13.43
N PRO A 61 22.37 -35.19 -14.18
CA PRO A 61 21.31 -36.03 -13.57
C PRO A 61 21.85 -37.13 -12.66
N ASP A 62 23.11 -37.56 -12.85
CA ASP A 62 23.75 -38.62 -12.03
C ASP A 62 24.18 -38.10 -10.65
N GLU A 63 24.32 -36.80 -10.45
CA GLU A 63 24.57 -36.15 -9.16
C GLU A 63 23.27 -35.80 -8.37
N LEU A 64 22.13 -35.97 -8.99
CA LEU A 64 20.81 -35.68 -8.40
C LEU A 64 20.11 -36.94 -7.86
N PRO A 65 19.15 -36.80 -6.93
CA PRO A 65 18.32 -37.90 -6.48
C PRO A 65 17.60 -38.59 -7.65
N THR A 66 17.51 -39.90 -7.62
CA THR A 66 16.84 -40.70 -8.70
C THR A 66 15.42 -40.24 -9.00
N ASP A 67 14.72 -39.83 -7.96
CA ASP A 67 13.44 -39.10 -8.05
C ASP A 67 13.20 -38.24 -6.81
N THR A 68 12.22 -37.33 -6.86
CA THR A 68 11.92 -36.41 -5.79
C THR A 68 11.50 -37.03 -4.47
N ARG A 69 11.06 -38.31 -4.44
CA ARG A 69 10.75 -39.06 -3.21
C ARG A 69 12.00 -39.44 -2.42
N THR A 70 13.17 -39.42 -3.06
CA THR A 70 14.46 -39.72 -2.43
C THR A 70 15.26 -38.43 -2.11
N ALA A 71 14.63 -37.27 -2.30
CA ALA A 71 15.23 -35.97 -1.97
C ALA A 71 15.48 -35.84 -0.44
N PRO A 72 16.50 -35.07 -0.05
CA PRO A 72 16.71 -34.75 1.35
C PRO A 72 15.58 -33.90 1.94
N ASP A 73 15.45 -33.86 3.28
CA ASP A 73 14.51 -32.98 3.95
C ASP A 73 14.83 -31.50 3.67
N LEU A 74 13.78 -30.69 3.44
CA LEU A 74 13.93 -29.27 3.19
C LEU A 74 14.31 -28.50 4.47
N ASP A 75 15.41 -27.78 4.45
CA ASP A 75 15.71 -26.79 5.49
C ASP A 75 14.79 -25.59 5.36
N VAL A 76 14.04 -25.28 6.43
CA VAL A 76 13.13 -24.15 6.50
C VAL A 76 13.92 -22.85 6.40
N GLY A 77 13.79 -22.16 5.28
CA GLY A 77 14.51 -20.90 5.02
C GLY A 77 15.78 -21.06 4.21
N PHE A 78 15.90 -22.16 3.48
CA PHE A 78 16.95 -22.34 2.48
C PHE A 78 17.09 -21.08 1.60
N GLY A 79 18.33 -20.63 1.42
CA GLY A 79 18.67 -19.44 0.66
C GLY A 79 18.38 -18.10 1.36
N GLN A 80 17.67 -18.11 2.51
CA GLN A 80 17.19 -16.89 3.17
C GLN A 80 17.84 -16.63 4.54
N GLN A 81 19.07 -17.09 4.74
CA GLN A 81 19.76 -17.02 6.04
C GLN A 81 19.91 -15.58 6.57
N ARG A 82 20.05 -14.59 5.68
CA ARG A 82 20.14 -13.17 6.05
C ARG A 82 18.79 -12.68 6.60
N ALA A 83 17.70 -12.97 5.90
CA ALA A 83 16.35 -12.61 6.33
C ALA A 83 15.99 -13.30 7.65
N LEU A 84 16.29 -14.60 7.77
CA LEU A 84 16.04 -15.36 9.01
C LEU A 84 16.81 -14.79 10.19
N LYS A 85 18.09 -14.44 10.02
CA LYS A 85 18.88 -13.82 11.08
C LYS A 85 18.29 -12.48 11.53
N ALA A 86 17.80 -11.66 10.58
CA ALA A 86 17.14 -10.39 10.89
C ALA A 86 15.83 -10.63 11.65
N LEU A 87 15.02 -11.60 11.20
CA LEU A 87 13.78 -12.01 11.87
C LEU A 87 14.04 -12.47 13.31
N HIS A 88 14.97 -13.41 13.53
CA HIS A 88 15.35 -13.86 14.87
C HIS A 88 15.79 -12.69 15.76
N THR A 89 16.63 -11.79 15.24
CA THR A 89 17.06 -10.60 15.97
C THR A 89 15.87 -9.73 16.41
N ALA A 90 14.89 -9.51 15.51
CA ALA A 90 13.71 -8.73 15.83
C ALA A 90 12.80 -9.41 16.86
N LEU A 91 12.68 -10.74 16.79
CA LEU A 91 11.83 -11.54 17.68
C LEU A 91 12.42 -11.62 19.09
N ASP A 92 13.73 -11.69 19.22
CA ASP A 92 14.43 -11.71 20.51
C ASP A 92 14.35 -10.37 21.25
N ILE A 93 14.30 -9.25 20.51
CA ILE A 93 14.26 -7.91 21.09
C ILE A 93 12.81 -7.53 21.45
N LYS A 94 12.49 -7.47 22.74
CA LYS A 94 11.14 -7.07 23.23
C LYS A 94 10.91 -5.56 23.31
N ALA A 95 11.92 -4.74 22.94
CA ALA A 95 11.77 -3.28 22.94
C ALA A 95 10.78 -2.78 21.88
N SER A 96 10.16 -1.63 22.13
CA SER A 96 9.25 -0.98 21.19
C SER A 96 9.94 -0.59 19.88
N GLY A 97 9.21 -0.68 18.78
CA GLY A 97 9.68 -0.28 17.46
C GLY A 97 10.54 -1.33 16.74
N TYR A 98 10.77 -2.50 17.32
CA TYR A 98 11.44 -3.63 16.66
C TYR A 98 10.44 -4.51 15.91
N HIS A 99 9.57 -3.86 15.13
CA HIS A 99 8.78 -4.55 14.10
C HIS A 99 9.64 -4.77 12.86
N VAL A 100 9.19 -5.64 11.97
CA VAL A 100 9.97 -6.09 10.82
C VAL A 100 9.32 -5.65 9.52
N PHE A 101 10.11 -5.20 8.58
CA PHE A 101 9.76 -5.15 7.16
C PHE A 101 10.52 -6.25 6.43
N ALA A 102 9.81 -7.24 5.88
CA ALA A 102 10.36 -8.31 5.08
C ALA A 102 10.36 -7.88 3.61
N ALA A 103 11.53 -7.45 3.15
CA ALA A 103 11.74 -6.92 1.82
C ALA A 103 12.17 -8.01 0.84
N GLY A 104 11.64 -7.99 -0.37
CA GLY A 104 12.00 -8.90 -1.46
C GLY A 104 10.89 -8.94 -2.51
N GLU A 105 11.21 -9.47 -3.67
CA GLU A 105 10.28 -9.60 -4.78
C GLU A 105 9.07 -10.50 -4.45
N ASN A 106 8.01 -10.33 -5.21
CA ASN A 106 6.85 -11.23 -5.10
C ASN A 106 7.25 -12.63 -5.63
N GLY A 107 6.60 -13.67 -5.11
CA GLY A 107 6.91 -15.04 -5.53
C GLY A 107 8.06 -15.74 -4.78
N LEU A 108 8.84 -15.03 -3.93
CA LEU A 108 9.94 -15.63 -3.14
C LEU A 108 9.48 -16.51 -1.97
N GLY A 109 8.17 -16.59 -1.72
CA GLY A 109 7.62 -17.36 -0.60
C GLY A 109 7.83 -16.72 0.77
N LYS A 110 8.06 -15.41 0.86
CA LYS A 110 8.27 -14.65 2.11
C LYS A 110 7.25 -15.02 3.18
N ARG A 111 5.95 -14.97 2.84
CA ARG A 111 4.85 -15.30 3.74
C ARG A 111 4.96 -16.73 4.30
N THR A 112 5.24 -17.70 3.44
CA THR A 112 5.33 -19.12 3.83
C THR A 112 6.49 -19.37 4.78
N VAL A 113 7.68 -18.84 4.44
CA VAL A 113 8.88 -18.97 5.27
C VAL A 113 8.67 -18.31 6.64
N ILE A 114 8.16 -17.09 6.66
CA ILE A 114 7.90 -16.35 7.91
C ILE A 114 6.82 -17.03 8.74
N SER A 115 5.72 -17.46 8.11
CA SER A 115 4.64 -18.16 8.83
C SER A 115 5.11 -19.48 9.45
N ARG A 116 5.89 -20.29 8.73
CA ARG A 116 6.49 -21.53 9.27
C ARG A 116 7.41 -21.24 10.45
N LEU A 117 8.28 -20.22 10.32
CA LEU A 117 9.18 -19.78 11.39
C LEU A 117 8.38 -19.33 12.63
N LEU A 118 7.41 -18.44 12.43
CA LEU A 118 6.61 -17.90 13.53
C LEU A 118 5.75 -18.97 14.20
N THR A 119 5.14 -19.88 13.45
CA THR A 119 4.35 -20.99 14.01
C THR A 119 5.20 -21.86 14.94
N ARG A 120 6.44 -22.14 14.56
CA ARG A 120 7.38 -22.91 15.39
C ARG A 120 7.75 -22.16 16.67
N ILE A 121 8.09 -20.87 16.57
CA ILE A 121 8.46 -20.05 17.74
C ILE A 121 7.24 -19.79 18.62
N ALA A 122 6.08 -19.58 18.03
CA ALA A 122 4.83 -19.31 18.72
C ALA A 122 4.33 -20.50 19.55
N ALA A 123 4.57 -21.74 19.10
CA ALA A 123 4.20 -22.95 19.84
C ALA A 123 4.90 -23.05 21.21
N ASP A 124 6.14 -22.59 21.30
CA ASP A 124 6.94 -22.58 22.54
C ASP A 124 6.72 -21.31 23.40
N ALA A 125 6.01 -20.31 22.87
CA ALA A 125 5.75 -19.06 23.57
C ALA A 125 4.57 -19.19 24.54
N PRO A 126 4.53 -18.40 25.65
CA PRO A 126 3.40 -18.42 26.56
C PRO A 126 2.13 -17.92 25.89
N THR A 127 1.01 -18.64 26.16
CA THR A 127 -0.31 -18.21 25.68
C THR A 127 -0.69 -16.86 26.30
N PRO A 128 -1.11 -15.87 25.52
CA PRO A 128 -1.49 -14.56 26.04
C PRO A 128 -2.85 -14.59 26.74
N ASP A 129 -3.13 -13.52 27.51
CA ASP A 129 -4.36 -13.35 28.25
C ASP A 129 -5.56 -13.06 27.33
N ASP A 130 -6.74 -13.49 27.78
CA ASP A 130 -8.03 -13.18 27.19
C ASP A 130 -8.47 -11.75 27.47
N TRP A 131 -9.30 -11.20 26.59
CA TRP A 131 -9.87 -9.86 26.76
C TRP A 131 -11.38 -9.85 26.55
N VAL A 132 -12.09 -9.17 27.45
CA VAL A 132 -13.55 -8.96 27.33
C VAL A 132 -13.91 -7.48 27.54
N TYR A 133 -14.95 -7.05 26.85
CA TYR A 133 -15.63 -5.80 27.19
C TYR A 133 -16.90 -6.06 27.97
N VAL A 134 -17.11 -5.23 29.00
CA VAL A 134 -18.29 -5.28 29.86
C VAL A 134 -18.87 -3.86 30.05
N HIS A 135 -20.13 -3.78 30.41
CA HIS A 135 -20.82 -2.52 30.66
C HIS A 135 -20.17 -1.80 31.85
N ASN A 136 -20.05 -0.48 31.73
CA ASN A 136 -19.59 0.40 32.77
C ASN A 136 -20.80 1.11 33.45
N PHE A 137 -21.14 0.69 34.66
CA PHE A 137 -22.31 1.22 35.37
C PHE A 137 -22.15 2.67 35.83
N THR A 138 -20.91 3.20 35.84
CA THR A 138 -20.66 4.61 36.20
C THR A 138 -20.70 5.53 34.97
N ASP A 139 -20.30 5.05 33.80
CA ASP A 139 -20.36 5.78 32.55
C ASP A 139 -20.66 4.78 31.39
N PRO A 140 -21.92 4.64 31.02
CA PRO A 140 -22.35 3.69 29.98
C PRO A 140 -21.70 3.87 28.63
N ARG A 141 -21.13 5.05 28.34
CA ARG A 141 -20.46 5.35 27.05
C ARG A 141 -19.06 4.79 26.97
N THR A 142 -18.45 4.42 28.10
CA THR A 142 -17.09 3.92 28.19
C THR A 142 -17.04 2.49 28.73
N PRO A 143 -17.37 1.45 27.91
CA PRO A 143 -17.25 0.06 28.30
C PRO A 143 -15.86 -0.27 28.88
N LEU A 144 -15.83 -1.11 29.93
CA LEU A 144 -14.62 -1.52 30.60
C LEU A 144 -13.97 -2.69 29.87
N ALA A 145 -12.65 -2.62 29.64
CA ALA A 145 -11.85 -3.75 29.18
C ALA A 145 -11.33 -4.54 30.40
N LEU A 146 -11.63 -5.84 30.46
CA LEU A 146 -11.13 -6.74 31.50
C LEU A 146 -10.16 -7.76 30.90
N ARG A 147 -9.02 -7.93 31.57
CA ARG A 147 -7.98 -8.89 31.23
C ARG A 147 -8.13 -10.14 32.11
N LEU A 148 -8.09 -11.31 31.47
CA LEU A 148 -8.23 -12.62 32.13
C LEU A 148 -7.17 -13.59 31.59
N PRO A 149 -6.73 -14.58 32.35
CA PRO A 149 -5.89 -15.66 31.83
C PRO A 149 -6.58 -16.41 30.66
N ALA A 150 -5.77 -17.03 29.81
CA ALA A 150 -6.24 -17.84 28.69
C ALA A 150 -7.37 -18.82 29.07
N GLY A 151 -8.44 -18.85 28.32
CA GLY A 151 -9.62 -19.68 28.49
C GLY A 151 -10.63 -19.19 29.53
N GLN A 152 -10.32 -18.12 30.28
CA GLN A 152 -11.19 -17.61 31.35
C GLN A 152 -12.28 -16.65 30.83
N ALA A 153 -12.11 -16.03 29.65
CA ALA A 153 -13.11 -15.13 29.10
C ALA A 153 -14.42 -15.85 28.77
N SER A 154 -14.33 -16.96 28.06
CA SER A 154 -15.50 -17.79 27.69
C SER A 154 -16.18 -18.37 28.94
N LEU A 155 -15.39 -18.72 29.94
CA LEU A 155 -15.89 -19.20 31.24
C LEU A 155 -16.66 -18.10 31.96
N LEU A 156 -16.12 -16.88 32.05
CA LEU A 156 -16.81 -15.72 32.65
C LEU A 156 -18.12 -15.43 31.94
N GLN A 157 -18.11 -15.42 30.60
CA GLN A 157 -19.32 -15.21 29.79
C GLN A 157 -20.40 -16.28 30.14
N GLN A 158 -20.01 -17.55 30.16
CA GLN A 158 -20.92 -18.64 30.48
C GLN A 158 -21.48 -18.53 31.92
N GLN A 159 -20.62 -18.15 32.86
CA GLN A 159 -21.02 -17.99 34.26
C GLN A 159 -22.02 -16.82 34.43
N VAL A 160 -21.76 -15.70 33.79
CA VAL A 160 -22.67 -14.52 33.82
C VAL A 160 -24.01 -14.83 33.14
N ASN A 161 -23.99 -15.53 31.99
CA ASN A 161 -25.20 -15.98 31.32
C ASN A 161 -26.05 -16.90 32.22
N ASN A 162 -25.41 -17.87 32.87
CA ASN A 162 -26.08 -18.79 33.81
C ASN A 162 -26.60 -18.03 35.04
N LEU A 163 -25.79 -17.10 35.56
CA LEU A 163 -26.15 -16.25 36.69
C LEU A 163 -27.44 -15.44 36.38
N TRP A 164 -27.53 -14.80 35.23
CA TRP A 164 -28.73 -14.08 34.81
C TRP A 164 -29.96 -14.95 34.77
N GLN A 165 -29.89 -16.13 34.16
CA GLN A 165 -31.03 -17.04 34.07
C GLN A 165 -31.50 -17.51 35.47
N GLN A 166 -30.56 -17.79 36.36
CA GLN A 166 -30.85 -18.17 37.73
C GLN A 166 -31.39 -16.99 38.56
N ALA A 167 -30.80 -15.81 38.38
CA ALA A 167 -31.23 -14.59 39.06
C ALA A 167 -32.67 -14.23 38.67
N LYS A 168 -32.99 -14.17 37.39
CA LYS A 168 -34.35 -13.92 36.89
C LYS A 168 -35.35 -14.88 37.44
N LYS A 169 -35.06 -16.20 37.46
CA LYS A 169 -35.93 -17.24 38.01
C LYS A 169 -36.13 -17.07 39.52
N ARG A 170 -35.05 -16.88 40.30
CA ARG A 170 -35.13 -16.73 41.75
C ARG A 170 -35.83 -15.43 42.17
N LEU A 171 -35.55 -14.31 41.51
CA LEU A 171 -36.22 -13.07 41.79
C LEU A 171 -37.70 -13.19 41.54
N SER A 172 -38.12 -13.69 40.36
CA SER A 172 -39.51 -13.90 40.04
C SER A 172 -40.23 -14.81 41.03
N GLN A 173 -39.59 -15.87 41.51
CA GLN A 173 -40.16 -16.76 42.56
C GLN A 173 -40.31 -16.08 43.91
N ARG A 174 -39.33 -15.26 44.34
CA ARG A 174 -39.33 -14.57 45.62
C ARG A 174 -40.37 -13.44 45.64
N PHE A 175 -40.52 -12.69 44.58
CA PHE A 175 -41.47 -11.59 44.43
C PHE A 175 -42.92 -12.08 44.18
N ARG A 176 -43.13 -13.33 43.80
CA ARG A 176 -44.44 -14.00 43.74
C ARG A 176 -44.80 -14.76 44.99
N SER A 177 -43.90 -14.86 46.02
CA SER A 177 -44.18 -15.63 47.21
C SER A 177 -45.20 -14.95 48.13
N ASP A 178 -46.07 -15.75 48.78
CA ASP A 178 -47.10 -15.29 49.74
C ASP A 178 -46.49 -14.43 50.86
N GLN A 179 -45.28 -14.71 51.27
CA GLN A 179 -44.57 -13.97 52.32
C GLN A 179 -44.23 -12.54 51.85
N TYR A 180 -43.86 -12.34 50.62
CA TYR A 180 -43.56 -11.03 50.05
C TYR A 180 -44.91 -10.28 49.88
N GLN A 181 -45.88 -10.91 49.25
CA GLN A 181 -47.20 -10.26 49.03
C GLN A 181 -47.85 -9.82 50.36
N SER A 182 -47.80 -10.67 51.37
CA SER A 182 -48.30 -10.30 52.71
C SER A 182 -47.59 -9.08 53.35
N LYS A 183 -46.28 -8.93 53.12
CA LYS A 183 -45.51 -7.78 53.60
C LYS A 183 -45.88 -6.49 52.86
N ILE A 184 -45.98 -6.55 51.55
CA ILE A 184 -46.41 -5.39 50.73
C ILE A 184 -47.85 -4.98 51.10
N GLU A 185 -48.77 -5.95 51.25
CA GLU A 185 -50.13 -5.68 51.70
C GLU A 185 -50.14 -5.09 53.12
N ALA A 186 -49.28 -5.52 54.03
CA ALA A 186 -49.17 -4.95 55.39
C ALA A 186 -48.73 -3.48 55.38
N ILE A 187 -47.72 -3.15 54.56
CA ILE A 187 -47.24 -1.75 54.39
C ILE A 187 -48.36 -0.91 53.76
N LYS A 188 -48.94 -1.32 52.63
CA LYS A 188 -50.02 -0.66 51.96
C LYS A 188 -51.25 -0.46 52.89
N ASN A 189 -51.64 -1.50 53.61
CA ASN A 189 -52.74 -1.42 54.56
C ASN A 189 -52.43 -0.48 55.74
N SER A 190 -51.22 -0.50 56.26
CA SER A 190 -50.75 0.43 57.30
C SER A 190 -50.86 1.90 56.82
N THR A 191 -50.35 2.19 55.63
CA THR A 191 -50.42 3.52 55.06
C THR A 191 -51.85 3.94 54.80
N HIS A 192 -52.71 3.08 54.19
CA HIS A 192 -54.08 3.34 53.99
C HIS A 192 -54.87 3.55 55.28
N GLN A 193 -54.59 2.81 56.35
CA GLN A 193 -55.17 3.05 57.63
C GLN A 193 -54.82 4.44 58.19
N LYS A 194 -53.52 4.81 58.14
CA LYS A 194 -53.07 6.14 58.56
C LYS A 194 -53.73 7.26 57.72
N GLU A 195 -53.83 7.09 56.41
CA GLU A 195 -54.53 7.99 55.51
C GLU A 195 -56.02 8.13 55.88
N SER A 196 -56.76 6.98 56.06
CA SER A 196 -58.14 6.97 56.43
C SER A 196 -58.36 7.65 57.79
N HIS A 197 -57.57 7.34 58.78
CA HIS A 197 -57.68 8.00 60.10
C HIS A 197 -57.44 9.51 60.04
N ALA A 198 -56.49 9.94 59.17
CA ALA A 198 -56.17 11.35 59.04
C ALA A 198 -57.30 12.09 58.37
N TYR A 199 -57.93 11.52 57.32
CA TYR A 199 -59.11 12.08 56.69
C TYR A 199 -60.36 12.05 57.64
N ASP A 200 -60.53 10.97 58.42
CA ASP A 200 -61.63 10.86 59.37
C ASP A 200 -61.50 11.86 60.52
N ALA A 201 -60.28 12.10 61.01
CA ALA A 201 -59.98 13.09 62.01
C ALA A 201 -60.26 14.50 61.48
N LEU A 202 -59.76 14.78 60.27
CA LEU A 202 -60.01 16.09 59.64
C LEU A 202 -61.52 16.33 59.31
N ASN A 203 -62.26 15.30 58.94
CA ASN A 203 -63.68 15.34 58.71
C ASN A 203 -64.48 15.53 60.02
N ALA A 204 -64.05 14.90 61.13
CA ALA A 204 -64.58 15.07 62.46
C ALA A 204 -64.40 16.55 62.99
N GLU A 205 -63.19 17.11 62.71
CA GLU A 205 -62.93 18.52 62.98
C GLU A 205 -63.82 19.44 62.15
N GLY A 206 -63.98 19.15 60.83
CA GLY A 206 -64.89 19.88 59.91
C GLY A 206 -66.35 19.89 60.37
N LYS A 207 -66.85 18.78 60.88
CA LYS A 207 -68.22 18.66 61.34
C LYS A 207 -68.51 19.60 62.52
N GLN A 208 -67.51 20.01 63.29
CA GLN A 208 -67.68 21.00 64.37
C GLN A 208 -68.02 22.38 63.81
N TYR A 209 -67.82 22.59 62.54
CA TYR A 209 -68.04 23.85 61.81
C TYR A 209 -69.13 23.70 60.75
N ASP A 210 -70.00 22.68 60.83
CA ASP A 210 -71.01 22.33 59.82
C ASP A 210 -70.44 22.12 58.40
N LEU A 211 -69.17 21.57 58.29
CA LEU A 211 -68.55 21.26 57.04
C LEU A 211 -68.34 19.73 56.94
N ALA A 212 -68.59 19.19 55.73
CA ALA A 212 -68.30 17.79 55.43
C ALA A 212 -67.24 17.69 54.36
N LEU A 213 -66.27 16.74 54.55
CA LEU A 213 -65.24 16.45 53.61
C LEU A 213 -65.79 15.55 52.50
N THR A 214 -65.66 15.92 51.26
CA THR A 214 -66.06 15.12 50.10
C THR A 214 -65.00 15.20 49.00
N PHE A 215 -65.06 14.29 48.05
CA PHE A 215 -64.11 14.27 46.89
C PHE A 215 -64.87 14.78 45.62
N ARG A 216 -64.27 15.70 44.90
CA ARG A 216 -64.77 16.19 43.65
C ARG A 216 -64.64 15.13 42.56
N SER A 217 -65.76 14.91 41.82
CA SER A 217 -65.88 13.85 40.84
C SER A 217 -64.95 14.03 39.60
N PHE A 218 -64.52 15.25 39.27
CA PHE A 218 -63.75 15.52 38.04
C PHE A 218 -62.24 15.55 38.25
N ASP A 219 -61.74 15.86 39.49
CA ASP A 219 -60.28 15.90 39.76
C ASP A 219 -59.90 15.08 41.00
N ASN A 220 -60.79 14.35 41.55
CA ASN A 220 -60.69 13.50 42.73
C ASN A 220 -60.00 14.20 43.93
N LYS A 221 -60.07 15.54 43.98
CA LYS A 221 -59.50 16.33 45.10
C LYS A 221 -60.48 16.41 46.26
N ALA A 222 -59.97 16.17 47.43
CA ALA A 222 -60.72 16.36 48.66
C ALA A 222 -61.05 17.85 48.87
N VAL A 223 -62.35 18.17 49.23
CA VAL A 223 -62.77 19.54 49.50
C VAL A 223 -63.80 19.55 50.62
N PHE A 224 -63.84 20.63 51.39
CA PHE A 224 -64.89 20.85 52.36
C PHE A 224 -66.08 21.55 51.74
N VAL A 225 -67.30 20.99 51.97
CA VAL A 225 -68.58 21.54 51.53
C VAL A 225 -69.54 21.54 52.66
N HIS A 226 -70.56 22.48 52.63
CA HIS A 226 -71.62 22.44 53.64
C HIS A 226 -72.47 21.19 53.43
N PRO A 227 -73.00 20.52 54.50
CA PRO A 227 -73.83 19.28 54.41
C PRO A 227 -75.01 19.38 53.49
N SER A 228 -75.63 20.60 53.32
CA SER A 228 -76.70 20.85 52.36
C SER A 228 -76.28 20.80 50.91
N GLN A 229 -74.99 20.79 50.59
CA GLN A 229 -74.44 20.69 49.27
C GLN A 229 -73.98 19.26 48.87
N LEU A 230 -74.16 18.31 49.79
CA LEU A 230 -74.01 16.91 49.52
C LEU A 230 -75.12 16.39 48.67
N PRO A 231 -74.95 15.62 47.65
CA PRO A 231 -76.06 15.02 46.90
C PRO A 231 -76.89 14.14 47.82
N THR A 232 -78.24 14.44 47.91
CA THR A 232 -79.20 13.61 48.65
C THR A 232 -79.37 12.31 47.83
N GLU A 233 -79.26 11.16 48.47
CA GLU A 233 -79.60 9.84 47.88
C GLU A 233 -81.09 9.85 47.38
N SER A 234 -81.29 10.05 46.08
CA SER A 234 -82.56 9.76 45.41
C SER A 234 -82.40 8.39 44.72
N ASN A 235 -83.25 7.47 45.08
CA ASN A 235 -83.46 6.17 44.45
C ASN A 235 -83.64 6.34 42.93
N SER A 236 -82.59 6.06 42.13
CA SER A 236 -82.75 5.66 40.73
C SER A 236 -81.56 4.84 40.38
N ASP A 237 -81.77 3.63 39.92
CA ASP A 237 -80.84 2.70 39.34
C ASP A 237 -80.06 3.38 38.18
N ASP A 238 -78.96 3.94 38.48
CA ASP A 238 -77.88 4.17 37.56
C ASP A 238 -76.57 4.53 38.32
N ASP A 239 -75.67 3.70 38.23
CA ASP A 239 -74.37 3.70 38.88
C ASP A 239 -73.64 5.03 38.92
N LYS A 240 -73.73 5.82 40.02
CA LYS A 240 -72.78 6.85 40.44
C LYS A 240 -72.71 6.77 41.96
N GLN A 241 -71.89 5.82 42.42
CA GLN A 241 -71.56 5.71 43.85
C GLN A 241 -70.75 6.94 44.28
N ILE A 242 -71.27 7.71 45.25
CA ILE A 242 -70.54 8.72 45.99
C ILE A 242 -69.52 7.99 46.85
N LYS A 243 -68.27 8.26 46.56
CA LYS A 243 -67.17 7.62 47.28
C LYS A 243 -66.86 8.33 48.56
N THR A 244 -67.22 7.72 49.69
CA THR A 244 -66.70 8.07 51.00
C THR A 244 -65.26 7.55 51.14
N PRO A 245 -64.39 8.11 52.04
CA PRO A 245 -63.00 7.77 52.21
C PRO A 245 -62.68 6.28 52.41
N SER A 246 -63.68 5.50 52.82
CA SER A 246 -63.54 4.04 53.06
C SER A 246 -63.58 3.12 51.82
N ASN A 247 -63.85 3.66 50.59
CA ASN A 247 -64.12 2.83 49.42
C ASN A 247 -63.10 3.05 48.26
N ARG A 248 -61.87 3.38 48.57
CA ARG A 248 -60.81 3.62 47.56
C ARG A 248 -60.32 2.32 46.90
N LYS A 249 -60.73 1.12 47.30
CA LYS A 249 -60.22 -0.18 46.80
C LYS A 249 -60.57 -0.57 45.37
N ASN A 250 -61.40 0.19 44.65
CA ASN A 250 -61.88 -0.23 43.32
C ASN A 250 -61.46 0.69 42.13
N LEU A 251 -60.49 1.59 42.33
CA LEU A 251 -60.07 2.54 41.29
C LEU A 251 -58.76 2.20 40.58
N GLU A 252 -58.07 1.11 40.93
CA GLU A 252 -56.82 0.68 40.28
C GLU A 252 -56.98 -0.14 38.97
N LYS A 253 -58.17 -0.15 38.38
CA LYS A 253 -58.43 -0.81 37.11
C LYS A 253 -59.25 0.06 36.17
N LEU A 254 -58.65 1.17 35.69
CA LEU A 254 -59.10 1.87 34.49
C LEU A 254 -57.88 2.39 33.73
N ASP A 255 -57.82 1.95 32.52
CA ASP A 255 -56.82 2.03 31.47
C ASP A 255 -56.45 3.48 31.13
N ASP A 256 -55.19 3.71 30.80
CA ASP A 256 -54.54 5.00 30.46
C ASP A 256 -54.81 5.47 29.03
N SER A 257 -56.05 5.38 28.52
CA SER A 257 -56.33 5.71 27.12
C SER A 257 -57.18 6.96 26.83
N GLU A 258 -57.43 7.85 27.81
CA GLU A 258 -58.08 9.12 27.50
C GLU A 258 -57.43 10.33 28.14
N LYS A 259 -56.31 10.74 27.62
CA LYS A 259 -55.75 12.10 27.80
C LYS A 259 -55.81 12.84 26.47
N VAL A 260 -56.93 13.51 26.18
CA VAL A 260 -56.91 14.62 25.21
C VAL A 260 -57.90 15.73 25.60
N ASN A 261 -57.35 16.90 25.74
CA ASN A 261 -57.91 18.26 25.58
C ASN A 261 -59.09 18.73 26.46
N ILE A 262 -58.82 19.76 27.24
CA ILE A 262 -59.53 21.05 27.11
C ILE A 262 -58.60 22.15 27.68
N LEU A 263 -58.22 23.06 26.81
CA LEU A 263 -57.67 24.38 27.08
C LEU A 263 -58.74 25.37 27.50
N SER A 264 -58.36 26.24 28.43
CA SER A 264 -58.73 27.65 28.57
C SER A 264 -60.15 28.08 28.36
N ASP A 265 -60.65 28.67 29.38
CA ASP A 265 -61.36 29.98 29.27
C ASP A 265 -61.30 30.75 30.58
N GLU A 266 -60.48 31.75 30.65
CA GLU A 266 -60.61 32.93 31.52
C GLU A 266 -61.58 33.89 30.88
N ASN A 267 -62.31 34.51 31.73
CA ASN A 267 -63.12 35.74 31.58
C ASN A 267 -64.62 35.56 31.75
N THR A 268 -65.10 35.97 32.87
CA THR A 268 -66.35 36.81 32.88
C THR A 268 -66.36 37.81 34.04
N GLU A 269 -66.43 39.02 33.60
CA GLU A 269 -66.48 40.26 34.36
C GLU A 269 -67.69 40.38 35.35
N SER A 270 -67.35 41.06 36.41
CA SER A 270 -68.27 41.67 37.34
C SER A 270 -69.45 42.43 36.70
N LYS A 271 -70.65 42.23 37.16
CA LYS A 271 -71.70 43.25 37.19
C LYS A 271 -72.20 43.47 38.59
N GLU A 272 -71.90 44.69 39.09
CA GLU A 272 -72.58 45.30 40.21
C GLU A 272 -74.09 45.34 39.96
N ASN A 273 -74.84 44.99 40.98
CA ASN A 273 -76.11 45.65 41.24
C ASN A 273 -76.34 45.86 42.75
N LYS A 274 -76.54 47.09 43.06
CA LYS A 274 -76.98 47.57 44.31
C LYS A 274 -78.48 47.20 44.53
N ASP A 275 -78.80 46.68 45.66
CA ASP A 275 -79.68 47.39 46.62
C ASP A 275 -80.05 46.51 47.80
N SER A 276 -79.93 47.16 48.92
CA SER A 276 -80.77 47.25 50.17
C SER A 276 -80.72 46.12 51.17
N THR A 277 -80.06 46.54 52.31
CA THR A 277 -80.57 46.40 53.66
C THR A 277 -81.41 45.15 54.01
N TYR A 278 -80.82 44.18 54.70
CA TYR A 278 -81.38 43.52 55.90
C TYR A 278 -80.30 42.68 56.58
N GLY A 279 -80.15 42.75 57.81
CA GLY A 279 -79.66 41.79 58.77
C GLY A 279 -78.10 41.60 58.94
N ASN A 280 -77.52 42.44 59.88
CA ASN A 280 -76.14 42.35 60.37
C ASN A 280 -75.77 40.98 61.00
N ASN A 281 -76.77 40.08 61.27
CA ASN A 281 -76.45 38.78 61.89
C ASN A 281 -76.17 37.67 60.91
N GLU A 282 -76.74 37.75 59.68
CA GLU A 282 -76.45 36.77 58.61
C GLU A 282 -75.07 36.99 57.99
N TYR A 283 -74.67 38.24 57.83
CA TYR A 283 -73.37 38.58 57.28
C TYR A 283 -72.18 38.12 58.18
N GLU A 284 -72.34 38.22 59.54
CA GLU A 284 -71.36 37.70 60.47
C GLU A 284 -71.29 36.16 60.47
N ALA A 285 -72.41 35.48 60.28
CA ALA A 285 -72.47 34.01 60.16
C ALA A 285 -71.85 33.49 58.82
N GLU A 286 -72.18 34.20 57.70
CA GLU A 286 -71.57 33.89 56.42
C GLU A 286 -70.01 34.16 56.37
N LEU A 287 -69.60 35.26 56.96
CA LEU A 287 -68.15 35.59 57.09
C LEU A 287 -67.40 34.60 58.01
N ASN A 288 -68.08 34.24 59.12
CA ASN A 288 -67.51 33.18 59.99
C ASN A 288 -67.41 31.81 59.29
N ASN A 289 -68.45 31.43 58.56
CA ASN A 289 -68.41 30.18 57.73
C ASN A 289 -67.36 30.25 56.63
N PHE A 290 -67.22 31.39 55.94
CA PHE A 290 -66.18 31.58 54.95
C PHE A 290 -64.78 31.50 55.53
N VAL A 291 -64.57 32.17 56.68
CA VAL A 291 -63.27 32.12 57.38
C VAL A 291 -62.89 30.66 57.82
N GLN A 292 -63.91 29.97 58.35
CA GLN A 292 -63.75 28.62 58.85
C GLN A 292 -63.54 27.62 57.70
N LYS A 293 -64.27 27.79 56.60
CA LYS A 293 -64.05 27.00 55.37
C LYS A 293 -62.62 27.18 54.81
N ASN A 294 -62.20 28.44 54.78
CA ASN A 294 -60.77 28.70 54.37
C ASN A 294 -59.75 28.12 55.33
N HIS A 295 -59.99 28.16 56.66
CA HIS A 295 -59.19 27.53 57.62
C HIS A 295 -59.13 26.00 57.42
N MET A 296 -60.24 25.38 57.25
CA MET A 296 -60.30 23.92 57.04
C MET A 296 -59.72 23.52 55.68
N GLN A 297 -59.86 24.36 54.65
CA GLN A 297 -59.21 24.12 53.38
C GLN A 297 -57.69 24.23 53.47
N LYS A 298 -57.18 25.16 54.31
CA LYS A 298 -55.70 25.23 54.58
C LYS A 298 -55.19 24.01 55.37
N ARG A 299 -56.00 23.52 56.34
CA ARG A 299 -55.71 22.29 57.08
C ARG A 299 -55.73 21.08 56.15
N LEU A 300 -56.65 20.99 55.20
CA LEU A 300 -56.74 19.97 54.22
C LEU A 300 -55.48 20.00 53.31
N SER A 301 -55.02 21.18 52.86
CA SER A 301 -53.84 21.30 52.04
C SER A 301 -52.56 20.85 52.83
N GLN A 302 -52.52 21.17 54.13
CA GLN A 302 -51.42 20.66 54.99
C GLN A 302 -51.50 19.15 55.19
N LEU A 303 -52.67 18.58 55.31
CA LEU A 303 -52.86 17.12 55.36
C LEU A 303 -52.49 16.46 54.06
N THR A 304 -52.84 17.05 52.91
CA THR A 304 -52.46 16.52 51.60
C THR A 304 -50.92 16.39 51.47
N ILE A 305 -50.17 17.43 51.87
CA ILE A 305 -48.70 17.41 51.90
C ILE A 305 -48.19 16.33 52.85
N ALA A 306 -48.82 16.18 54.04
CA ALA A 306 -48.41 15.14 55.00
C ALA A 306 -48.75 13.72 54.52
N LEU A 307 -49.80 13.56 53.72
CA LEU A 307 -50.13 12.26 53.07
C LEU A 307 -49.19 11.93 51.92
N GLU A 308 -48.82 12.92 51.12
CA GLU A 308 -47.77 12.74 50.09
C GLU A 308 -46.46 12.27 50.77
N GLN A 309 -46.08 12.87 51.90
CA GLN A 309 -44.91 12.41 52.64
C GLN A 309 -45.08 10.97 53.20
N LEU A 310 -46.25 10.56 53.66
CA LEU A 310 -46.51 9.18 54.09
C LEU A 310 -46.53 8.17 52.93
N GLU A 311 -46.98 8.61 51.73
CA GLU A 311 -46.88 7.79 50.54
C GLU A 311 -45.41 7.61 50.11
N ASP A 312 -44.62 8.71 50.16
CA ASP A 312 -43.19 8.66 49.91
C ASP A 312 -42.43 7.73 50.91
N GLU A 313 -42.72 7.85 52.23
CA GLU A 313 -42.19 6.98 53.27
C GLU A 313 -42.56 5.50 53.02
N ALA A 314 -43.79 5.23 52.59
CA ALA A 314 -44.24 3.87 52.24
C ALA A 314 -43.59 3.32 51.00
N ASN A 315 -43.36 4.14 49.99
CA ASN A 315 -42.65 3.78 48.80
C ASN A 315 -41.16 3.47 49.10
N ASP A 316 -40.54 4.31 49.97
CA ASP A 316 -39.18 4.07 50.46
C ASP A 316 -39.07 2.73 51.23
N GLU A 317 -40.08 2.42 52.08
CA GLU A 317 -40.13 1.15 52.80
C GLU A 317 -40.31 -0.03 51.88
N ILE A 318 -41.14 0.09 50.87
CA ILE A 318 -41.34 -0.92 49.81
C ILE A 318 -40.03 -1.10 49.02
N GLU A 319 -39.40 -0.02 48.60
CA GLU A 319 -38.10 -0.12 47.87
C GLU A 319 -37.02 -0.74 48.73
N SER A 320 -36.89 -0.40 50.00
CA SER A 320 -35.96 -1.03 50.93
C SER A 320 -36.24 -2.52 51.13
N LEU A 321 -37.53 -2.92 51.18
CA LEU A 321 -37.93 -4.31 51.20
C LEU A 321 -37.55 -5.03 49.92
N HIS A 322 -37.77 -4.44 48.73
CA HIS A 322 -37.35 -4.96 47.45
C HIS A 322 -35.86 -5.19 47.41
N ARG A 323 -35.03 -4.21 47.77
CA ARG A 323 -33.59 -4.31 47.86
C ARG A 323 -33.15 -5.44 48.81
N SER A 324 -33.73 -5.54 50.01
CA SER A 324 -33.39 -6.56 50.98
C SER A 324 -33.68 -7.99 50.52
N ILE A 325 -34.80 -8.18 49.83
CA ILE A 325 -35.22 -9.48 49.28
C ILE A 325 -34.33 -9.84 48.11
N ALA A 326 -34.04 -8.88 47.19
CA ALA A 326 -33.15 -9.07 46.09
C ALA A 326 -31.75 -9.47 46.53
N GLN A 327 -31.19 -8.76 47.50
CA GLN A 327 -29.87 -9.09 48.08
C GLN A 327 -29.82 -10.51 48.62
N ARG A 328 -30.80 -10.93 49.42
CA ARG A 328 -30.86 -12.30 49.98
C ARG A 328 -31.07 -13.36 48.90
N ALA A 329 -31.76 -13.05 47.83
CA ALA A 329 -31.99 -13.99 46.72
C ALA A 329 -30.75 -14.14 45.85
N LEU A 330 -30.03 -13.03 45.56
CA LEU A 330 -28.89 -12.98 44.64
C LEU A 330 -27.55 -13.36 45.32
N GLN A 331 -27.32 -13.01 46.58
CA GLN A 331 -26.06 -13.27 47.29
C GLN A 331 -25.54 -14.71 47.14
N PRO A 332 -26.35 -15.77 47.31
CA PRO A 332 -25.90 -17.16 47.16
C PRO A 332 -25.53 -17.55 45.72
N LEU A 333 -25.97 -16.76 44.71
CA LEU A 333 -25.62 -17.00 43.30
C LEU A 333 -24.28 -16.36 42.94
N PHE A 334 -23.97 -15.20 43.51
CA PHE A 334 -22.75 -14.43 43.25
C PHE A 334 -21.53 -14.94 44.02
N THR A 335 -21.74 -15.44 45.24
CA THR A 335 -20.65 -15.89 46.13
C THR A 335 -19.68 -16.90 45.47
N PRO A 336 -20.15 -17.98 44.81
CA PRO A 336 -19.27 -18.96 44.16
C PRO A 336 -18.45 -18.32 42.99
N ILE A 337 -19.05 -17.36 42.28
CA ILE A 337 -18.40 -16.70 41.16
C ILE A 337 -17.33 -15.72 41.68
N TYR A 338 -17.59 -15.01 42.78
CA TYR A 338 -16.60 -14.18 43.46
C TYR A 338 -15.39 -14.99 43.94
N GLU A 339 -15.61 -16.18 44.49
CA GLU A 339 -14.56 -17.09 44.93
C GLU A 339 -13.73 -17.59 43.73
N GLN A 340 -14.38 -17.92 42.64
CA GLN A 340 -13.72 -18.40 41.41
C GLN A 340 -12.80 -17.35 40.80
N PHE A 341 -13.23 -16.08 40.76
CA PHE A 341 -12.46 -14.98 40.21
C PHE A 341 -11.76 -14.10 41.27
N ALA A 342 -11.58 -14.62 42.47
CA ALA A 342 -11.00 -13.84 43.59
C ALA A 342 -9.60 -13.26 43.28
N THR A 343 -8.81 -13.91 42.42
CA THR A 343 -7.50 -13.45 42.00
C THR A 343 -7.55 -12.31 40.96
N HIS A 344 -8.74 -11.97 40.47
CA HIS A 344 -8.95 -10.93 39.43
C HIS A 344 -9.79 -9.77 39.97
N PRO A 345 -9.18 -8.77 40.64
CA PRO A 345 -9.92 -7.74 41.35
C PRO A 345 -10.86 -6.89 40.47
N LEU A 346 -10.49 -6.65 39.20
CA LEU A 346 -11.35 -5.92 38.26
C LEU A 346 -12.60 -6.71 37.88
N VAL A 347 -12.48 -8.02 37.71
CA VAL A 347 -13.63 -8.90 37.43
C VAL A 347 -14.57 -8.95 38.63
N VAL A 348 -14.02 -9.07 39.85
CA VAL A 348 -14.79 -9.03 41.09
C VAL A 348 -15.50 -7.68 41.27
N ALA A 349 -14.83 -6.56 40.95
CA ALA A 349 -15.42 -5.25 40.99
C ALA A 349 -16.60 -5.10 40.01
N TYR A 350 -16.43 -5.60 38.77
CA TYR A 350 -17.50 -5.65 37.78
C TYR A 350 -18.69 -6.48 38.27
N LEU A 351 -18.43 -7.73 38.76
CA LEU A 351 -19.50 -8.58 39.27
C LEU A 351 -20.25 -7.98 40.48
N LYS A 352 -19.56 -7.21 41.34
CA LYS A 352 -20.20 -6.43 42.41
C LYS A 352 -21.10 -5.34 41.83
N ALA A 353 -20.62 -4.61 40.83
CA ALA A 353 -21.45 -3.59 40.19
C ALA A 353 -22.68 -4.21 39.50
N VAL A 354 -22.55 -5.40 38.87
CA VAL A 354 -23.71 -6.15 38.36
C VAL A 354 -24.67 -6.53 39.49
N PHE A 355 -24.15 -7.02 40.63
CA PHE A 355 -24.99 -7.33 41.79
C PHE A 355 -25.75 -6.13 42.30
N ASP A 356 -25.07 -4.99 42.50
CA ASP A 356 -25.67 -3.77 43.01
C ASP A 356 -26.71 -3.19 42.06
N ASP A 357 -26.44 -3.24 40.73
CA ASP A 357 -27.37 -2.83 39.71
C ASP A 357 -28.62 -3.73 39.64
N MET A 358 -28.45 -5.04 39.72
CA MET A 358 -29.58 -5.99 39.77
C MET A 358 -30.43 -5.79 41.03
N VAL A 359 -29.86 -5.45 42.18
CA VAL A 359 -30.58 -5.14 43.39
C VAL A 359 -31.35 -3.83 43.27
N THR A 360 -30.74 -2.82 42.63
CA THR A 360 -31.36 -1.50 42.43
C THR A 360 -32.53 -1.54 41.45
N HIS A 361 -32.40 -2.32 40.39
CA HIS A 361 -33.39 -2.40 39.30
C HIS A 361 -34.27 -3.65 39.38
N VAL A 362 -34.42 -4.24 40.57
CA VAL A 362 -35.13 -5.52 40.73
C VAL A 362 -36.57 -5.50 40.24
N GLU A 363 -37.31 -4.42 40.39
CA GLU A 363 -38.70 -4.28 39.93
C GLU A 363 -38.79 -4.40 38.41
N ARG A 364 -37.95 -3.66 37.69
CA ARG A 364 -37.86 -3.71 36.23
C ARG A 364 -37.51 -5.11 35.73
N ILE A 365 -36.56 -5.77 36.38
CA ILE A 365 -36.19 -7.15 36.06
C ILE A 365 -37.33 -8.15 36.26
N VAL A 366 -38.13 -7.98 37.32
CA VAL A 366 -39.23 -8.90 37.65
C VAL A 366 -40.46 -8.66 36.77
N ASN A 367 -40.80 -7.40 36.51
CA ASN A 367 -41.97 -6.98 35.68
C ASN A 367 -41.70 -7.20 34.18
N GLY A 368 -40.48 -7.11 33.73
CA GLY A 368 -40.12 -7.28 32.30
C GLY A 368 -40.58 -6.13 31.41
N ASP A 369 -40.88 -4.94 31.99
CA ASP A 369 -41.50 -3.81 31.31
C ASP A 369 -40.49 -2.85 30.64
N ASP A 370 -39.20 -3.13 30.69
CA ASP A 370 -38.15 -2.24 30.21
C ASP A 370 -37.35 -2.90 29.09
N GLU A 371 -37.24 -2.24 27.89
CA GLU A 371 -36.49 -2.73 26.74
C GLU A 371 -35.01 -3.05 27.08
N GLU A 372 -34.45 -2.33 28.05
CA GLU A 372 -33.03 -2.48 28.49
C GLU A 372 -32.81 -3.85 29.21
N PHE A 373 -33.87 -4.47 29.77
CA PHE A 373 -33.85 -5.78 30.42
C PHE A 373 -34.48 -6.90 29.59
N VAL A 374 -35.00 -6.56 28.40
CA VAL A 374 -35.49 -7.57 27.44
C VAL A 374 -34.31 -8.19 26.69
N THR A 375 -34.24 -9.48 26.73
CA THR A 375 -33.26 -10.22 25.94
C THR A 375 -33.60 -10.11 24.46
N ALA A 376 -32.66 -9.69 23.60
CA ALA A 376 -32.81 -9.80 22.15
C ALA A 376 -33.08 -11.27 21.76
N VAL A 377 -33.78 -11.48 20.64
CA VAL A 377 -34.23 -12.82 20.18
C VAL A 377 -33.11 -13.85 20.14
N LEU A 378 -31.86 -13.43 20.03
CA LEU A 378 -30.65 -14.27 19.96
C LEU A 378 -29.76 -14.19 21.20
N ALA A 379 -29.99 -13.27 22.14
CA ALA A 379 -29.17 -13.07 23.33
C ALA A 379 -29.78 -13.75 24.55
N THR A 380 -28.97 -14.45 25.32
CA THR A 380 -29.39 -15.10 26.55
C THR A 380 -29.39 -14.18 27.75
N THR A 381 -28.71 -13.03 27.67
CA THR A 381 -28.50 -12.05 28.74
C THR A 381 -28.71 -10.64 28.18
N PRO A 382 -29.32 -9.70 28.92
CA PRO A 382 -29.41 -8.31 28.51
C PRO A 382 -28.02 -7.70 28.22
N SER A 383 -27.94 -6.79 27.23
CA SER A 383 -26.68 -6.13 26.85
C SER A 383 -25.97 -5.48 28.04
N ARG A 384 -26.74 -4.93 28.98
CA ARG A 384 -26.27 -4.32 30.24
C ARG A 384 -25.41 -5.26 31.12
N TYR A 385 -25.70 -6.58 31.11
CA TYR A 385 -24.96 -7.58 31.88
C TYR A 385 -24.14 -8.51 30.98
N ALA A 386 -24.19 -8.32 29.67
CA ALA A 386 -23.48 -9.17 28.73
C ALA A 386 -21.97 -9.01 28.87
N VAL A 387 -21.26 -10.13 28.82
CA VAL A 387 -19.81 -10.18 28.69
C VAL A 387 -19.46 -10.39 27.22
N ASN A 388 -18.92 -9.38 26.58
CA ASN A 388 -18.49 -9.48 25.19
C ASN A 388 -17.03 -9.96 25.12
N VAL A 389 -16.85 -11.20 24.67
CA VAL A 389 -15.52 -11.81 24.50
C VAL A 389 -14.90 -11.28 23.23
N ILE A 390 -13.79 -10.54 23.37
CA ILE A 390 -13.05 -9.95 22.24
C ILE A 390 -11.98 -10.91 21.74
N VAL A 391 -11.24 -11.50 22.67
CA VAL A 391 -10.23 -12.53 22.39
C VAL A 391 -10.32 -13.60 23.45
N SER A 392 -10.28 -14.86 23.05
CA SER A 392 -10.19 -16.02 23.94
C SER A 392 -9.22 -17.02 23.34
N HIS A 393 -8.27 -17.46 24.15
CA HIS A 393 -7.24 -18.41 23.77
C HIS A 393 -7.52 -19.76 24.42
N THR A 394 -7.12 -20.84 23.76
CA THR A 394 -7.08 -22.15 24.41
C THR A 394 -5.86 -22.19 25.35
N PRO A 395 -5.98 -22.63 26.59
CA PRO A 395 -4.81 -22.77 27.46
C PRO A 395 -3.72 -23.61 26.77
N ASP A 396 -2.47 -23.21 26.93
CA ASP A 396 -1.27 -23.86 26.38
C ASP A 396 -1.22 -23.92 24.81
N SER A 397 -1.96 -23.07 24.12
CA SER A 397 -1.93 -23.03 22.65
C SER A 397 -0.73 -22.26 22.06
N GLY A 398 0.11 -21.63 22.91
CA GLY A 398 1.18 -20.76 22.49
C GLY A 398 0.71 -19.35 22.06
N ALA A 399 1.57 -18.56 21.46
CA ALA A 399 1.25 -17.23 20.98
C ALA A 399 0.46 -17.25 19.66
N PRO A 400 -0.48 -16.33 19.42
CA PRO A 400 -1.21 -16.27 18.16
C PRO A 400 -0.31 -15.79 17.01
N VAL A 401 -0.46 -16.41 15.85
CA VAL A 401 0.10 -15.95 14.57
C VAL A 401 -1.07 -15.62 13.64
N VAL A 402 -1.27 -14.35 13.36
CA VAL A 402 -2.41 -13.87 12.57
C VAL A 402 -1.89 -13.27 11.28
N PHE A 403 -2.46 -13.68 10.16
CA PHE A 403 -2.34 -13.00 8.89
C PHE A 403 -3.67 -12.30 8.58
N GLU A 404 -3.60 -11.00 8.25
CA GLU A 404 -4.77 -10.22 7.84
C GLU A 404 -4.58 -9.81 6.38
N ASP A 405 -5.39 -10.38 5.52
CA ASP A 405 -5.35 -10.19 4.06
C ASP A 405 -6.09 -8.93 3.59
N LEU A 406 -7.05 -8.44 4.40
CA LEU A 406 -7.80 -7.21 4.12
C LEU A 406 -7.63 -6.21 5.27
N PRO A 407 -6.47 -5.55 5.39
CA PRO A 407 -6.12 -4.74 6.55
C PRO A 407 -6.75 -3.34 6.51
N THR A 408 -8.08 -3.28 6.42
CA THR A 408 -8.81 -2.02 6.57
C THR A 408 -8.66 -1.47 7.99
N HIS A 409 -8.91 -0.18 8.20
CA HIS A 409 -8.91 0.42 9.53
C HIS A 409 -9.80 -0.34 10.52
N LEU A 410 -10.98 -0.79 10.08
CA LEU A 410 -11.93 -1.55 10.90
C LEU A 410 -11.43 -2.96 11.22
N ASN A 411 -10.86 -3.64 10.22
CA ASN A 411 -10.34 -5.00 10.40
C ASN A 411 -9.06 -5.03 11.26
N LEU A 412 -8.25 -3.98 11.23
CA LEU A 412 -7.05 -3.88 12.05
C LEU A 412 -7.37 -3.53 13.51
N LEU A 413 -8.11 -2.44 13.73
CA LEU A 413 -8.35 -1.89 15.07
C LEU A 413 -9.62 -2.41 15.72
N GLY A 414 -10.53 -3.03 14.96
CA GLY A 414 -11.87 -3.34 15.41
C GLY A 414 -12.81 -2.13 15.33
N HIS A 415 -14.07 -2.37 15.55
CA HIS A 415 -15.11 -1.33 15.45
C HIS A 415 -16.29 -1.64 16.37
N VAL A 416 -17.17 -0.66 16.51
CA VAL A 416 -18.44 -0.80 17.20
C VAL A 416 -19.56 -0.78 16.14
N GLU A 417 -20.28 -1.89 16.03
CA GLU A 417 -21.46 -1.99 15.15
C GLU A 417 -22.59 -1.09 15.66
N GLN A 418 -23.43 -0.63 14.75
CA GLN A 418 -24.56 0.21 15.05
C GLN A 418 -25.81 -0.38 14.39
N ILE A 419 -26.94 -0.37 15.10
CA ILE A 419 -28.23 -0.78 14.57
C ILE A 419 -29.11 0.44 14.47
N THR A 420 -29.68 0.68 13.29
CA THR A 420 -30.65 1.73 13.06
C THR A 420 -32.07 1.15 13.15
N GLN A 421 -32.82 1.55 14.16
CA GLN A 421 -34.22 1.18 14.33
C GLN A 421 -35.09 2.45 14.35
N LEU A 422 -36.11 2.52 13.50
CA LEU A 422 -37.03 3.65 13.42
C LEU A 422 -36.38 5.04 13.34
N GLY A 423 -35.16 5.10 12.70
CA GLY A 423 -34.39 6.34 12.57
C GLY A 423 -33.51 6.70 13.78
N THR A 424 -33.52 5.88 14.82
CA THR A 424 -32.62 6.02 15.98
C THR A 424 -31.48 5.03 15.85
N VAL A 425 -30.25 5.53 16.00
CA VAL A 425 -29.03 4.69 16.00
C VAL A 425 -28.76 4.23 17.43
N THR A 426 -28.72 2.92 17.64
CA THR A 426 -28.42 2.31 18.94
C THR A 426 -27.16 1.46 18.83
N THR A 427 -26.39 1.42 19.92
CA THR A 427 -25.20 0.59 20.06
C THR A 427 -25.03 0.16 21.49
N ASP A 428 -24.45 -1.01 21.72
CA ASP A 428 -24.18 -1.54 23.06
C ASP A 428 -22.85 -2.31 23.12
N VAL A 429 -22.46 -2.77 24.31
CA VAL A 429 -21.21 -3.48 24.55
C VAL A 429 -21.08 -4.76 23.69
N SER A 430 -22.19 -5.45 23.40
CA SER A 430 -22.17 -6.69 22.62
C SER A 430 -21.88 -6.46 21.12
N MET A 431 -21.93 -5.22 20.67
CA MET A 431 -21.69 -4.81 19.29
C MET A 431 -20.22 -4.42 19.02
N ILE A 432 -19.35 -4.53 20.02
CA ILE A 432 -17.91 -4.30 19.83
C ILE A 432 -17.31 -5.53 19.15
N ARG A 433 -16.60 -5.31 18.03
CA ARG A 433 -15.92 -6.35 17.23
C ARG A 433 -14.43 -6.23 17.32
N ALA A 434 -13.77 -7.38 17.49
CA ALA A 434 -12.32 -7.47 17.52
C ALA A 434 -11.71 -7.23 16.14
N GLY A 435 -10.60 -6.46 16.07
CA GLY A 435 -9.74 -6.38 14.90
C GLY A 435 -8.54 -7.34 14.98
N ALA A 436 -7.71 -7.35 13.92
CA ALA A 436 -6.52 -8.19 13.85
C ALA A 436 -5.53 -7.90 14.99
N LEU A 437 -5.39 -6.62 15.40
CA LEU A 437 -4.54 -6.25 16.54
C LEU A 437 -5.00 -6.88 17.85
N HIS A 438 -6.30 -7.08 18.04
CA HIS A 438 -6.82 -7.77 19.20
C HIS A 438 -6.50 -9.27 19.13
N ARG A 439 -6.76 -9.91 17.97
CA ARG A 439 -6.55 -11.35 17.77
C ARG A 439 -5.08 -11.76 17.86
N ALA A 440 -4.18 -10.85 17.43
CA ALA A 440 -2.74 -11.08 17.42
C ALA A 440 -2.04 -10.56 18.68
N ASN A 441 -2.77 -9.98 19.65
CA ASN A 441 -2.18 -9.39 20.85
C ASN A 441 -1.49 -10.46 21.71
N GLY A 442 -0.26 -10.24 22.09
CA GLY A 442 0.61 -11.20 22.74
C GLY A 442 1.36 -12.13 21.77
N GLY A 443 1.24 -11.90 20.45
CA GLY A 443 1.85 -12.73 19.42
C GLY A 443 2.30 -11.94 18.20
N TYR A 444 1.96 -12.43 17.02
CA TYR A 444 2.50 -12.00 15.74
C TYR A 444 1.39 -11.64 14.76
N LEU A 445 1.57 -10.51 14.04
CA LEU A 445 0.68 -10.07 12.98
C LEU A 445 1.48 -9.88 11.68
N LEU A 446 1.05 -10.58 10.62
CA LEU A 446 1.60 -10.46 9.28
C LEU A 446 0.62 -9.66 8.42
N LEU A 447 1.15 -8.70 7.68
CA LEU A 447 0.40 -7.80 6.80
C LEU A 447 1.16 -7.59 5.50
N GLU A 448 0.46 -7.55 4.36
CA GLU A 448 1.02 -7.03 3.11
C GLU A 448 1.06 -5.49 3.18
N ALA A 449 2.23 -4.91 2.96
CA ALA A 449 2.44 -3.48 3.11
C ALA A 449 1.62 -2.65 2.11
N SER A 450 1.55 -3.09 0.85
CA SER A 450 0.71 -2.48 -0.19
C SER A 450 -0.76 -2.42 0.24
N HIS A 451 -1.32 -3.52 0.73
CA HIS A 451 -2.72 -3.57 1.16
C HIS A 451 -3.01 -2.64 2.34
N VAL A 452 -2.05 -2.50 3.28
CA VAL A 452 -2.20 -1.53 4.39
C VAL A 452 -2.23 -0.08 3.88
N LEU A 453 -1.44 0.22 2.85
CA LEU A 453 -1.33 1.56 2.28
C LEU A 453 -2.49 1.92 1.36
N GLU A 454 -3.05 0.94 0.65
CA GLU A 454 -4.22 1.12 -0.22
C GLU A 454 -5.48 1.54 0.56
N HIS A 455 -5.59 1.12 1.83
CA HIS A 455 -6.79 1.39 2.62
C HIS A 455 -6.68 2.69 3.41
N PRO A 456 -7.64 3.62 3.25
CA PRO A 456 -7.64 4.89 3.96
C PRO A 456 -7.58 4.70 5.48
N TYR A 457 -6.71 5.46 6.14
CA TYR A 457 -6.52 5.47 7.60
C TYR A 457 -5.98 4.17 8.23
N ALA A 458 -5.80 3.09 7.47
CA ALA A 458 -5.27 1.82 7.99
C ALA A 458 -3.84 2.01 8.52
N TRP A 459 -2.96 2.61 7.72
CA TRP A 459 -1.59 2.91 8.10
C TRP A 459 -1.50 3.82 9.34
N GLN A 460 -2.25 4.94 9.35
CA GLN A 460 -2.26 5.84 10.50
C GLN A 460 -2.80 5.16 11.76
N GLY A 461 -3.82 4.32 11.63
CA GLY A 461 -4.38 3.54 12.73
C GLY A 461 -3.39 2.56 13.32
N LEU A 462 -2.73 1.78 12.45
CA LEU A 462 -1.68 0.83 12.83
C LEU A 462 -0.52 1.56 13.53
N LYS A 463 0.03 2.61 12.92
CA LYS A 463 1.13 3.40 13.46
C LYS A 463 0.82 3.93 14.85
N ARG A 464 -0.36 4.53 15.05
CA ARG A 464 -0.80 5.04 16.37
C ARG A 464 -0.92 3.94 17.42
N ALA A 465 -1.47 2.78 17.03
CA ALA A 465 -1.60 1.64 17.95
C ALA A 465 -0.22 1.14 18.41
N LEU A 466 0.72 0.98 17.49
CA LEU A 466 2.08 0.52 17.78
C LEU A 466 2.89 1.52 18.62
N GLN A 467 2.79 2.83 18.33
CA GLN A 467 3.47 3.88 19.08
C GLN A 467 2.90 4.03 20.51
N SER A 468 1.56 4.03 20.63
CA SER A 468 0.91 4.17 21.94
C SER A 468 0.90 2.88 22.74
N ARG A 469 1.21 1.73 22.14
CA ARG A 469 1.06 0.38 22.69
C ARG A 469 -0.35 0.12 23.25
N LYS A 470 -1.36 0.66 22.59
CA LYS A 470 -2.77 0.55 22.96
C LYS A 470 -3.65 0.43 21.73
N ILE A 471 -4.60 -0.47 21.80
CA ILE A 471 -5.67 -0.56 20.81
C ILE A 471 -6.80 0.35 21.27
N LYS A 472 -7.09 1.38 20.49
CA LYS A 472 -8.25 2.27 20.69
C LYS A 472 -9.23 2.05 19.57
N LEU A 473 -10.44 1.67 19.93
CA LEU A 473 -11.58 1.63 19.03
C LEU A 473 -12.05 3.08 18.81
N SER A 474 -11.88 3.58 17.59
CA SER A 474 -12.42 4.88 17.19
C SER A 474 -13.34 4.67 15.99
N SER A 475 -14.53 5.28 16.00
CA SER A 475 -15.37 5.25 14.81
C SER A 475 -14.71 6.08 13.70
N LEU A 476 -14.77 5.59 12.47
CA LEU A 476 -14.29 6.32 11.30
C LEU A 476 -15.01 7.67 11.15
N GLU A 477 -16.28 7.71 11.55
CA GLU A 477 -17.13 8.90 11.57
C GLU A 477 -16.61 9.98 12.53
N GLN A 478 -16.07 9.58 13.70
CA GLN A 478 -15.41 10.51 14.63
C GLN A 478 -14.10 11.05 14.06
N MET A 479 -13.38 10.26 13.28
CA MET A 479 -12.15 10.73 12.61
C MET A 479 -12.44 11.69 11.47
N LEU A 480 -13.57 11.50 10.76
CA LEU A 480 -13.98 12.34 9.63
C LEU A 480 -14.78 13.59 10.05
N THR A 481 -14.97 13.82 11.36
CA THR A 481 -15.77 14.96 11.90
C THR A 481 -17.19 15.06 11.34
N LEU A 482 -17.71 13.99 10.79
CA LEU A 482 -19.04 13.92 10.23
C LEU A 482 -20.02 13.48 11.32
N THR A 483 -20.72 14.44 11.90
CA THR A 483 -21.88 14.33 12.78
C THR A 483 -21.69 13.59 14.12
N GLY A 484 -22.11 14.27 15.21
CA GLY A 484 -22.10 13.74 16.57
C GLY A 484 -23.10 12.61 16.80
N SER A 485 -22.89 11.45 16.20
CA SER A 485 -23.57 10.23 16.62
C SER A 485 -23.03 9.81 17.99
N LEU A 486 -23.92 9.46 18.90
CA LEU A 486 -23.59 8.93 20.22
C LEU A 486 -22.98 7.52 20.05
N SER A 487 -21.65 7.47 19.81
CA SER A 487 -20.92 6.20 19.73
C SER A 487 -20.28 5.85 21.07
N LEU A 488 -20.18 4.55 21.37
CA LEU A 488 -19.39 4.08 22.49
C LEU A 488 -17.91 4.43 22.31
N SER A 489 -17.23 4.70 23.43
CA SER A 489 -15.78 4.91 23.50
C SER A 489 -15.16 3.86 24.45
N PRO A 490 -14.98 2.60 23.99
CA PRO A 490 -14.47 1.55 24.86
C PRO A 490 -13.09 1.85 25.43
N ALA A 491 -12.84 1.41 26.65
CA ALA A 491 -11.53 1.55 27.28
C ALA A 491 -10.45 0.90 26.39
N PRO A 492 -9.28 1.54 26.23
CA PRO A 492 -8.22 1.00 25.40
C PRO A 492 -7.63 -0.28 25.98
N ILE A 493 -7.30 -1.23 25.12
CA ILE A 493 -6.60 -2.47 25.47
C ILE A 493 -5.11 -2.28 25.26
N ASP A 494 -4.28 -2.72 26.22
CA ASP A 494 -2.83 -2.69 26.08
C ASP A 494 -2.38 -3.64 24.96
N LEU A 495 -1.42 -3.18 24.13
CA LEU A 495 -0.93 -3.88 22.96
C LEU A 495 0.52 -4.33 23.14
N ASP A 496 0.73 -5.64 23.06
CA ASP A 496 2.04 -6.29 23.01
C ASP A 496 2.10 -7.23 21.82
N ILE A 497 2.68 -6.76 20.72
CA ILE A 497 2.62 -7.46 19.42
C ILE A 497 3.92 -7.27 18.62
N LYS A 498 4.28 -8.27 17.83
CA LYS A 498 5.25 -8.11 16.73
C LYS A 498 4.51 -8.05 15.40
N VAL A 499 4.71 -6.97 14.66
CA VAL A 499 4.17 -6.81 13.31
C VAL A 499 5.27 -7.05 12.30
N ILE A 500 4.95 -7.84 11.29
CA ILE A 500 5.80 -8.10 10.14
C ILE A 500 5.05 -7.61 8.90
N LEU A 501 5.58 -6.57 8.27
CA LEU A 501 5.13 -6.10 6.96
C LEU A 501 5.86 -6.88 5.87
N LEU A 502 5.12 -7.38 4.90
CA LEU A 502 5.64 -8.03 3.70
C LEU A 502 5.56 -7.02 2.55
N GLY A 503 6.63 -6.85 1.79
CA GLY A 503 6.64 -5.91 0.67
C GLY A 503 7.88 -6.04 -0.19
N GLU A 504 7.93 -5.24 -1.26
CA GLU A 504 9.09 -5.12 -2.12
C GLU A 504 10.13 -4.16 -1.52
N ALA A 505 11.37 -4.28 -1.97
CA ALA A 505 12.47 -3.47 -1.46
C ALA A 505 12.26 -1.97 -1.76
N ASP A 506 11.74 -1.65 -2.93
CA ASP A 506 11.49 -0.27 -3.35
C ASP A 506 10.45 0.41 -2.46
N LEU A 507 9.36 -0.29 -2.14
CA LEU A 507 8.35 0.20 -1.21
C LEU A 507 8.93 0.50 0.19
N TYR A 508 9.92 -0.29 0.65
CA TYR A 508 10.62 0.00 1.90
C TYR A 508 11.36 1.34 1.84
N TYR A 509 12.07 1.61 0.73
CA TYR A 509 12.80 2.86 0.58
C TYR A 509 11.88 4.07 0.40
N GLU A 510 10.76 3.91 -0.31
CA GLU A 510 9.73 4.94 -0.42
C GLU A 510 9.12 5.27 0.95
N LEU A 511 8.83 4.27 1.77
CA LEU A 511 8.33 4.48 3.12
C LEU A 511 9.35 5.18 4.03
N LEU A 512 10.65 4.89 3.89
CA LEU A 512 11.70 5.59 4.62
C LEU A 512 11.80 7.06 4.24
N GLU A 513 11.58 7.40 2.96
CA GLU A 513 11.66 8.77 2.45
C GLU A 513 10.40 9.58 2.77
N LEU A 514 9.23 8.98 2.59
CA LEU A 514 7.92 9.67 2.67
C LEU A 514 7.33 9.68 4.08
N GLU A 515 7.68 8.71 4.95
CA GLU A 515 7.13 8.51 6.28
C GLU A 515 8.21 8.66 7.38
N PRO A 516 8.44 9.86 7.93
CA PRO A 516 9.56 10.12 8.86
C PRO A 516 9.56 9.27 10.14
N GLU A 517 8.39 8.72 10.52
CA GLU A 517 8.24 7.89 11.72
C GLU A 517 8.34 6.38 11.43
N PHE A 518 8.54 6.00 10.18
CA PHE A 518 8.58 4.59 9.77
C PHE A 518 9.72 3.84 10.43
N ASP A 519 10.95 4.38 10.38
CA ASP A 519 12.13 3.78 11.01
C ASP A 519 12.02 3.66 12.53
N ALA A 520 11.28 4.56 13.17
CA ALA A 520 11.04 4.47 14.62
C ALA A 520 10.21 3.25 15.02
N VAL A 521 9.35 2.76 14.11
CA VAL A 521 8.42 1.64 14.33
C VAL A 521 8.94 0.35 13.72
N PHE A 522 9.51 0.38 12.50
CA PHE A 522 10.02 -0.78 11.76
C PHE A 522 11.55 -0.74 11.65
N LYS A 523 12.22 -0.98 12.78
CA LYS A 523 13.69 -0.88 12.90
C LYS A 523 14.46 -2.03 12.26
N VAL A 524 13.80 -3.09 11.86
CA VAL A 524 14.46 -4.27 11.30
C VAL A 524 13.94 -4.52 9.90
N ARG A 525 14.87 -4.53 8.94
CA ARG A 525 14.64 -4.99 7.59
C ARG A 525 15.17 -6.40 7.42
N ALA A 526 14.36 -7.30 6.90
CA ALA A 526 14.70 -8.65 6.57
C ALA A 526 14.69 -8.81 5.04
N ASP A 527 15.88 -8.75 4.43
CA ASP A 527 16.03 -8.85 2.98
C ASP A 527 16.00 -10.31 2.54
N PHE A 528 15.04 -10.65 1.71
CA PHE A 528 14.93 -11.93 1.03
C PHE A 528 15.68 -11.87 -0.29
N HIS A 529 16.54 -12.86 -0.52
CA HIS A 529 17.28 -13.01 -1.76
C HIS A 529 16.40 -13.66 -2.83
N ASP A 530 16.57 -13.22 -4.05
CA ASP A 530 15.91 -13.73 -5.26
C ASP A 530 16.66 -14.91 -5.87
N ASP A 531 17.94 -15.07 -5.57
CA ASP A 531 18.79 -16.14 -6.07
C ASP A 531 19.83 -16.64 -5.05
N VAL A 532 20.46 -17.78 -5.37
CA VAL A 532 21.59 -18.35 -4.61
C VAL A 532 22.70 -18.82 -5.56
N PRO A 533 23.97 -18.89 -5.10
CA PRO A 533 25.04 -19.51 -5.89
C PRO A 533 24.70 -20.94 -6.28
N ARG A 534 24.96 -21.32 -7.54
CA ARG A 534 24.72 -22.67 -8.06
C ARG A 534 25.86 -23.61 -7.63
N THR A 535 25.67 -24.24 -6.48
CA THR A 535 26.54 -25.28 -5.91
C THR A 535 25.74 -26.58 -5.79
N THR A 536 26.43 -27.73 -5.75
CA THR A 536 25.76 -29.04 -5.56
C THR A 536 24.84 -29.06 -4.31
N GLU A 537 25.28 -28.40 -3.21
CA GLU A 537 24.47 -28.29 -1.99
C GLU A 537 23.17 -27.52 -2.24
N HIS A 538 23.23 -26.42 -2.98
CA HIS A 538 22.06 -25.58 -3.28
C HIS A 538 21.16 -26.24 -4.34
N GLU A 539 21.72 -26.99 -5.30
CA GLU A 539 20.93 -27.78 -6.25
C GLU A 539 20.11 -28.83 -5.50
N LEU A 540 20.75 -29.60 -4.57
CA LEU A 540 20.06 -30.58 -3.76
C LEU A 540 19.00 -29.96 -2.84
N ALA A 541 19.24 -28.77 -2.29
CA ALA A 541 18.26 -28.05 -1.46
C ALA A 541 17.06 -27.55 -2.29
N LEU A 542 17.27 -27.15 -3.55
CA LEU A 542 16.17 -26.81 -4.46
C LEU A 542 15.36 -28.07 -4.85
N VAL A 543 16.03 -29.20 -5.06
CA VAL A 543 15.33 -30.49 -5.27
C VAL A 543 14.49 -30.87 -4.05
N ALA A 544 15.00 -30.64 -2.83
CA ALA A 544 14.20 -30.81 -1.61
C ALA A 544 12.99 -29.86 -1.56
N LYS A 545 13.13 -28.61 -2.01
CA LYS A 545 12.01 -27.66 -2.15
C LYS A 545 11.00 -28.12 -3.19
N MET A 546 11.45 -28.68 -4.33
CA MET A 546 10.57 -29.27 -5.33
C MET A 546 9.77 -30.45 -4.73
N ALA A 547 10.46 -31.34 -3.99
CA ALA A 547 9.81 -32.47 -3.32
C ALA A 547 8.72 -32.03 -2.32
N ASP A 548 8.99 -31.01 -1.47
CA ASP A 548 8.02 -30.44 -0.53
C ASP A 548 6.76 -29.88 -1.24
N ILE A 549 6.95 -29.23 -2.39
CA ILE A 549 5.84 -28.72 -3.22
C ILE A 549 5.06 -29.86 -3.87
N ILE A 550 5.75 -30.86 -4.42
CA ILE A 550 5.17 -32.03 -5.08
C ILE A 550 4.31 -32.82 -4.08
N ASP A 551 4.82 -33.09 -2.88
CA ASP A 551 4.10 -33.79 -1.82
C ASP A 551 2.88 -32.99 -1.34
N TYR A 552 3.02 -31.67 -1.14
CA TYR A 552 1.93 -30.79 -0.72
C TYR A 552 0.80 -30.73 -1.75
N ALA A 553 1.17 -30.71 -3.07
CA ALA A 553 0.22 -30.58 -4.16
C ALA A 553 -0.28 -31.93 -4.74
N ASP A 554 0.14 -33.07 -4.17
CA ASP A 554 -0.19 -34.43 -4.63
C ASP A 554 0.12 -34.63 -6.15
N LEU A 555 1.35 -34.25 -6.54
CA LEU A 555 1.84 -34.41 -7.90
C LEU A 555 2.62 -35.71 -8.07
N TYR A 556 2.82 -36.17 -9.33
CA TYR A 556 3.70 -37.28 -9.63
C TYR A 556 5.16 -36.95 -9.31
N PRO A 557 5.98 -37.95 -8.94
CA PRO A 557 7.39 -37.74 -8.70
C PRO A 557 8.13 -37.36 -9.99
N PHE A 558 9.17 -36.54 -9.85
CA PHE A 558 10.04 -36.08 -10.93
C PHE A 558 11.34 -36.84 -10.87
N ASP A 559 11.75 -37.43 -11.98
CA ASP A 559 13.03 -38.12 -12.09
C ASP A 559 14.23 -37.16 -12.13
N SER A 560 15.46 -37.70 -12.09
CA SER A 560 16.67 -36.89 -12.07
C SER A 560 16.83 -36.02 -13.33
N SER A 561 16.32 -36.48 -14.48
CA SER A 561 16.38 -35.70 -15.75
C SER A 561 15.47 -34.48 -15.68
N ALA A 562 14.25 -34.64 -15.15
CA ALA A 562 13.32 -33.55 -14.93
C ALA A 562 13.84 -32.52 -13.89
N GLN A 563 14.46 -33.03 -12.81
CA GLN A 563 15.11 -32.18 -11.81
C GLN A 563 16.23 -31.33 -12.42
N ALA A 564 17.08 -31.93 -13.26
CA ALA A 564 18.17 -31.25 -13.97
C ALA A 564 17.61 -30.11 -14.88
N THR A 565 16.59 -30.42 -15.69
CA THR A 565 15.95 -29.42 -16.57
C THR A 565 15.34 -28.26 -15.80
N LEU A 566 14.69 -28.55 -14.65
CA LEU A 566 14.16 -27.50 -13.78
C LEU A 566 15.26 -26.62 -13.18
N LEU A 567 16.38 -27.21 -12.72
CA LEU A 567 17.53 -26.46 -12.20
C LEU A 567 18.17 -25.56 -13.28
N GLU A 568 18.29 -26.07 -14.52
CA GLU A 568 18.76 -25.27 -15.64
C GLU A 568 17.83 -24.10 -15.95
N HIS A 569 16.51 -24.33 -15.89
CA HIS A 569 15.54 -23.26 -16.07
C HIS A 569 15.60 -22.22 -14.93
N LEU A 570 15.80 -22.64 -13.68
CA LEU A 570 16.02 -21.72 -12.55
C LEU A 570 17.32 -20.91 -12.69
N SER A 571 18.36 -21.47 -13.35
CA SER A 571 19.58 -20.74 -13.67
C SER A 571 19.35 -19.71 -14.80
N LEU A 572 18.53 -20.04 -15.80
CA LEU A 572 18.08 -19.10 -16.83
C LEU A 572 17.31 -17.93 -16.22
N GLN A 573 16.43 -18.22 -15.26
CA GLN A 573 15.67 -17.19 -14.53
C GLN A 573 16.54 -16.28 -13.66
N ALA A 574 17.66 -16.79 -13.15
CA ALA A 574 18.64 -15.99 -12.43
C ALA A 574 19.56 -15.18 -13.37
N GLU A 575 19.40 -15.32 -14.68
CA GLU A 575 20.25 -14.71 -15.72
C GLU A 575 21.76 -14.92 -15.52
N GLU A 576 22.15 -15.98 -14.84
CA GLU A 576 23.57 -16.29 -14.58
C GLU A 576 23.79 -17.81 -14.40
N GLN A 577 24.83 -18.37 -15.10
CA GLN A 577 25.15 -19.80 -15.07
C GLN A 577 25.46 -20.33 -13.67
N ASP A 578 26.02 -19.46 -12.82
CA ASP A 578 26.51 -19.82 -11.49
C ASP A 578 25.51 -19.44 -10.38
N ARG A 579 24.25 -19.13 -10.74
CA ARG A 579 23.18 -18.79 -9.79
C ARG A 579 21.92 -19.59 -10.09
N LEU A 580 21.05 -19.69 -9.10
CA LEU A 580 19.75 -20.37 -9.15
C LEU A 580 18.69 -19.47 -8.55
N SER A 581 17.61 -19.26 -9.27
CA SER A 581 16.47 -18.46 -8.82
C SER A 581 15.72 -19.14 -7.66
N LEU A 582 15.28 -18.35 -6.69
CA LEU A 582 14.45 -18.78 -5.55
C LEU A 582 12.98 -18.47 -5.75
N HIS A 583 12.57 -17.94 -6.91
CA HIS A 583 11.18 -17.66 -7.22
C HIS A 583 10.33 -18.93 -7.22
N SER A 584 9.46 -19.05 -6.25
CA SER A 584 8.64 -20.24 -6.02
C SER A 584 7.45 -20.32 -6.95
N ASP A 585 6.89 -19.17 -7.37
CA ASP A 585 5.66 -19.12 -8.16
C ASP A 585 5.85 -19.75 -9.54
N LEU A 586 6.96 -19.41 -10.22
CA LEU A 586 7.31 -20.03 -11.50
C LEU A 586 7.60 -21.52 -11.34
N LEU A 587 8.37 -21.89 -10.31
CA LEU A 587 8.66 -23.30 -10.02
C LEU A 587 7.36 -24.08 -9.80
N ILE A 588 6.43 -23.58 -8.98
CA ILE A 588 5.12 -24.21 -8.74
C ILE A 588 4.36 -24.37 -10.05
N LYS A 589 4.31 -23.32 -10.89
CA LYS A 589 3.64 -23.38 -12.19
C LYS A 589 4.23 -24.46 -13.08
N LEU A 590 5.57 -24.53 -13.21
CA LEU A 590 6.25 -25.56 -13.99
C LEU A 590 6.00 -26.98 -13.47
N LEU A 591 6.04 -27.19 -12.15
CA LEU A 591 5.75 -28.49 -11.56
C LEU A 591 4.33 -28.97 -11.90
N HIS A 592 3.32 -28.09 -11.78
CA HIS A 592 1.95 -28.43 -12.13
C HIS A 592 1.77 -28.73 -13.63
N GLU A 593 2.37 -27.92 -14.51
CA GLU A 593 2.23 -28.08 -15.95
C GLU A 593 2.98 -29.32 -16.46
N SER A 594 4.19 -29.58 -15.97
CA SER A 594 4.94 -30.80 -16.28
C SER A 594 4.20 -32.05 -15.83
N ASN A 595 3.62 -32.03 -14.63
CA ASN A 595 2.77 -33.11 -14.13
C ASN A 595 1.51 -33.32 -14.98
N ARG A 596 0.91 -32.25 -15.55
CA ARG A 596 -0.19 -32.35 -16.51
C ARG A 596 0.24 -33.15 -17.73
N HIS A 597 1.43 -32.88 -18.30
CA HIS A 597 1.94 -33.62 -19.47
C HIS A 597 2.17 -35.10 -19.17
N ALA A 598 2.79 -35.43 -18.04
CA ALA A 598 2.95 -36.83 -17.62
C ALA A 598 1.59 -37.56 -17.48
N ARG A 599 0.59 -36.90 -16.90
CA ARG A 599 -0.77 -37.45 -16.77
C ARG A 599 -1.44 -37.67 -18.13
N LEU A 600 -1.29 -36.74 -19.06
CA LEU A 600 -1.82 -36.89 -20.44
C LEU A 600 -1.17 -38.05 -21.18
N ASN A 601 0.10 -38.31 -20.96
CA ASN A 601 0.86 -39.41 -21.55
C ASN A 601 0.64 -40.75 -20.81
N ASN A 602 -0.13 -40.76 -19.70
CA ASN A 602 -0.35 -41.90 -18.80
C ASN A 602 0.97 -42.46 -18.20
N GLU A 603 1.93 -41.60 -17.95
CA GLU A 603 3.17 -41.92 -17.26
C GLU A 603 3.04 -41.61 -15.76
N ALA A 604 3.66 -42.44 -14.92
CA ALA A 604 3.60 -42.33 -13.45
C ALA A 604 4.73 -41.46 -12.87
N MET A 605 5.59 -40.92 -13.72
CA MET A 605 6.76 -40.13 -13.37
C MET A 605 6.94 -39.00 -14.37
N VAL A 606 7.38 -37.83 -13.90
CA VAL A 606 7.68 -36.69 -14.78
C VAL A 606 9.14 -36.75 -15.19
N THR A 607 9.39 -36.64 -16.50
CA THR A 607 10.73 -36.67 -17.13
C THR A 607 11.10 -35.29 -17.70
N ALA A 608 12.34 -35.12 -18.16
CA ALA A 608 12.82 -33.91 -18.85
C ALA A 608 11.92 -33.47 -20.00
N ASP A 609 11.43 -34.44 -20.81
CA ASP A 609 10.56 -34.13 -21.95
C ASP A 609 9.25 -33.48 -21.53
N HIS A 610 8.67 -33.89 -20.39
CA HIS A 610 7.45 -33.26 -19.85
C HIS A 610 7.71 -31.84 -19.34
N VAL A 611 8.88 -31.59 -18.75
CA VAL A 611 9.28 -30.24 -18.31
C VAL A 611 9.50 -29.33 -19.51
N THR A 612 10.19 -29.82 -20.55
CA THR A 612 10.40 -29.06 -21.79
C THR A 612 9.08 -28.74 -22.46
N GLN A 613 8.15 -29.70 -22.58
CA GLN A 613 6.83 -29.44 -23.14
C GLN A 613 6.05 -28.38 -22.31
N ALA A 614 6.17 -28.41 -20.99
CA ALA A 614 5.55 -27.39 -20.14
C ALA A 614 6.14 -25.99 -20.36
N ILE A 615 7.45 -25.88 -20.53
CA ILE A 615 8.14 -24.64 -20.87
C ILE A 615 7.68 -24.12 -22.24
N ASP A 616 7.65 -24.99 -23.23
CA ASP A 616 7.21 -24.66 -24.61
C ASP A 616 5.74 -24.18 -24.61
N ASP A 617 4.84 -24.89 -23.92
CA ASP A 617 3.42 -24.49 -23.79
C ASP A 617 3.26 -23.13 -23.09
N MET A 618 4.11 -22.84 -22.07
CA MET A 618 4.10 -21.56 -21.39
C MET A 618 4.57 -20.43 -22.29
N ASP A 619 5.65 -20.68 -23.05
CA ASP A 619 6.20 -19.72 -24.01
C ASP A 619 5.24 -19.44 -25.17
N GLU A 620 4.53 -20.47 -25.66
CA GLU A 620 3.49 -20.31 -26.68
C GLU A 620 2.32 -19.46 -26.16
N ARG A 621 1.86 -19.69 -24.95
CA ARG A 621 0.73 -18.92 -24.38
C ARG A 621 1.04 -17.45 -24.12
N SER A 622 2.26 -17.15 -23.67
CA SER A 622 2.70 -15.76 -23.42
C SER A 622 3.23 -15.06 -24.67
N GLY A 623 3.55 -15.82 -25.73
CA GLY A 623 4.24 -15.37 -26.93
C GLY A 623 3.41 -14.58 -27.95
N TYR A 624 2.14 -14.24 -27.70
CA TYR A 624 1.26 -13.61 -28.68
C TYR A 624 1.85 -12.33 -29.33
N LEU A 625 2.45 -11.44 -28.54
CA LEU A 625 3.07 -10.20 -29.04
C LEU A 625 4.33 -10.49 -29.86
N ARG A 626 5.12 -11.46 -29.43
CA ARG A 626 6.27 -11.97 -30.16
C ARG A 626 5.86 -12.52 -31.52
N ASP A 627 4.81 -13.32 -31.57
CA ASP A 627 4.32 -13.92 -32.79
C ASP A 627 3.79 -12.89 -33.81
N LEU A 628 3.14 -11.80 -33.29
CA LEU A 628 2.76 -10.67 -34.15
C LEU A 628 3.99 -10.00 -34.76
N TYR A 629 5.06 -9.79 -34.00
CA TYR A 629 6.31 -9.23 -34.54
C TYR A 629 6.95 -10.15 -35.57
N TRP A 630 6.95 -11.45 -35.34
CA TRP A 630 7.47 -12.40 -36.34
C TRP A 630 6.63 -12.44 -37.62
N ASP A 631 5.33 -12.26 -37.51
CA ASP A 631 4.47 -12.15 -38.71
C ASP A 631 4.76 -10.85 -39.50
N GLU A 632 5.04 -9.72 -38.81
CA GLU A 632 5.45 -8.49 -39.49
C GLU A 632 6.82 -8.65 -40.19
N LEU A 633 7.76 -9.35 -39.55
CA LEU A 633 9.05 -9.66 -40.16
C LEU A 633 8.91 -10.56 -41.38
N LYS A 634 8.09 -11.63 -41.28
CA LYS A 634 7.80 -12.56 -42.39
C LYS A 634 7.14 -11.86 -43.60
N ASN A 635 6.25 -10.93 -43.28
CA ASN A 635 5.52 -10.16 -44.32
C ASN A 635 6.35 -8.99 -44.88
N GLY A 636 7.59 -8.79 -44.42
CA GLY A 636 8.47 -7.72 -44.87
C GLY A 636 8.03 -6.31 -44.41
N GLN A 637 7.21 -6.24 -43.38
CA GLN A 637 6.82 -4.98 -42.77
C GLN A 637 7.96 -4.45 -41.85
N GLN A 638 8.64 -5.36 -41.15
CA GLN A 638 9.88 -5.05 -40.41
C GLN A 638 11.09 -5.26 -41.32
N LEU A 639 11.94 -4.23 -41.40
CA LEU A 639 13.05 -4.18 -42.36
C LEU A 639 14.36 -4.65 -41.70
N ILE A 640 14.47 -5.93 -41.37
CA ILE A 640 15.69 -6.53 -40.83
C ILE A 640 16.42 -7.28 -41.94
N GLN A 641 17.74 -7.09 -42.04
CA GLN A 641 18.61 -7.78 -42.98
C GLN A 641 19.53 -8.75 -42.21
N THR A 642 19.52 -10.03 -42.60
CA THR A 642 20.41 -11.05 -42.00
C THR A 642 21.50 -11.51 -42.97
N GLN A 643 21.67 -10.82 -44.10
CA GLN A 643 22.63 -11.12 -45.18
C GLN A 643 23.12 -9.85 -45.84
N GLY A 644 24.28 -9.90 -46.48
CA GLY A 644 24.85 -8.75 -47.21
C GLY A 644 25.59 -7.78 -46.30
N ASP A 645 25.78 -6.58 -46.85
CA ASP A 645 26.51 -5.51 -46.19
C ASP A 645 25.83 -4.13 -46.44
N ALA A 646 25.96 -3.21 -45.52
CA ALA A 646 25.38 -1.87 -45.63
C ALA A 646 26.27 -0.84 -44.89
N ILE A 647 26.31 0.41 -45.41
CA ILE A 647 27.04 1.50 -44.79
C ILE A 647 26.12 2.24 -43.82
N GLY A 648 26.59 2.45 -42.60
CA GLY A 648 25.87 3.17 -41.57
C GLY A 648 24.62 2.47 -41.08
N GLN A 649 24.52 1.16 -41.27
CA GLN A 649 23.39 0.34 -40.82
C GLN A 649 23.91 -0.82 -39.95
N VAL A 650 23.23 -1.10 -38.86
CA VAL A 650 23.55 -2.16 -37.90
C VAL A 650 22.27 -2.83 -37.42
N ASN A 651 22.30 -4.15 -37.21
CA ASN A 651 21.30 -4.86 -36.44
C ASN A 651 21.60 -4.71 -34.94
N ALA A 652 20.94 -3.78 -34.28
CA ALA A 652 20.96 -3.66 -32.83
C ALA A 652 19.98 -4.66 -32.22
N LEU A 653 20.14 -4.96 -30.92
CA LEU A 653 19.29 -5.91 -30.20
C LEU A 653 18.56 -5.22 -29.05
N THR A 654 17.26 -5.38 -29.03
CA THR A 654 16.36 -4.87 -27.99
C THR A 654 15.67 -6.02 -27.27
N VAL A 655 15.15 -5.75 -26.08
CA VAL A 655 14.26 -6.64 -25.32
C VAL A 655 12.96 -5.92 -25.09
N VAL A 656 11.87 -6.62 -25.30
CA VAL A 656 10.52 -6.17 -24.97
C VAL A 656 10.02 -7.00 -23.81
N SER A 657 9.74 -6.34 -22.70
CA SER A 657 9.09 -6.95 -21.53
C SER A 657 7.66 -6.41 -21.43
N TYR A 658 6.68 -7.29 -21.47
CA TYR A 658 5.28 -6.94 -21.36
C TYR A 658 4.56 -7.96 -20.47
N ALA A 659 4.15 -7.54 -19.29
CA ALA A 659 3.52 -8.39 -18.29
C ALA A 659 4.36 -9.63 -17.93
N ASP A 660 3.98 -10.80 -18.42
CA ASP A 660 4.61 -12.10 -18.19
C ASP A 660 5.44 -12.61 -19.38
N SER A 661 5.62 -11.77 -20.43
CA SER A 661 6.35 -12.11 -21.63
C SER A 661 7.57 -11.22 -21.80
N GLU A 662 8.73 -11.85 -21.95
CA GLU A 662 9.98 -11.20 -22.31
C GLU A 662 10.57 -11.86 -23.54
N PHE A 663 10.85 -11.08 -24.58
CA PHE A 663 11.49 -11.59 -25.80
C PHE A 663 12.41 -10.55 -26.43
N GLY A 664 13.47 -11.04 -27.03
CA GLY A 664 14.40 -10.22 -27.79
C GLY A 664 13.97 -10.05 -29.24
N MET A 665 14.33 -8.92 -29.82
CA MET A 665 14.12 -8.66 -31.24
C MET A 665 15.26 -7.82 -31.82
N PRO A 666 15.66 -8.05 -33.09
CA PRO A 666 16.55 -7.14 -33.79
C PRO A 666 15.83 -5.84 -34.17
N ALA A 667 16.57 -4.73 -34.07
CA ALA A 667 16.11 -3.43 -34.53
C ALA A 667 17.16 -2.86 -35.50
N ARG A 668 16.69 -2.27 -36.61
CA ARG A 668 17.59 -1.60 -37.54
C ARG A 668 18.00 -0.25 -37.00
N LEU A 669 19.28 -0.06 -36.74
CA LEU A 669 19.88 1.20 -36.38
C LEU A 669 20.59 1.82 -37.60
N THR A 670 20.33 3.07 -37.92
CA THR A 670 20.95 3.77 -39.04
C THR A 670 21.67 5.03 -38.59
N ALA A 671 22.79 5.31 -39.24
CA ALA A 671 23.58 6.53 -39.09
C ALA A 671 23.74 7.27 -40.41
N VAL A 672 23.34 8.54 -40.46
CA VAL A 672 23.48 9.37 -41.63
C VAL A 672 24.41 10.54 -41.33
N ILE A 673 25.38 10.80 -42.23
CA ILE A 673 26.37 11.86 -42.07
C ILE A 673 26.08 13.00 -43.06
N GLN A 674 26.08 14.20 -42.59
CA GLN A 674 26.01 15.43 -43.34
C GLN A 674 27.37 16.15 -43.31
N PRO A 675 28.17 16.07 -44.35
CA PRO A 675 29.50 16.68 -44.39
C PRO A 675 29.44 18.21 -44.52
N ASN A 676 30.45 18.90 -43.98
CA ASN A 676 30.62 20.34 -44.03
C ASN A 676 29.49 21.14 -43.33
N ILE A 677 28.79 20.56 -42.42
CA ILE A 677 27.74 21.18 -41.63
C ILE A 677 27.94 20.78 -40.15
N GLY A 678 27.98 21.75 -39.27
CA GLY A 678 28.10 21.53 -37.83
C GLY A 678 29.54 21.41 -37.31
N THR A 679 29.69 21.04 -36.04
CA THR A 679 30.95 20.93 -35.30
C THR A 679 31.12 19.54 -34.64
N GLY A 680 30.77 18.51 -35.38
CA GLY A 680 30.73 17.14 -34.84
C GLY A 680 29.51 16.88 -33.93
N GLU A 681 28.39 17.50 -34.27
CA GLU A 681 27.11 17.29 -33.58
C GLU A 681 26.52 15.94 -34.02
N ILE A 682 26.07 15.16 -33.06
CA ILE A 682 25.37 13.89 -33.28
C ILE A 682 23.97 14.06 -32.72
N LEU A 683 22.99 14.05 -33.62
CA LEU A 683 21.58 14.14 -33.34
C LEU A 683 21.08 12.71 -33.04
N ASP A 684 20.53 12.54 -31.90
CA ASP A 684 19.81 11.32 -31.49
C ASP A 684 18.32 11.58 -31.70
N ILE A 685 17.73 10.89 -32.68
CA ILE A 685 16.36 11.16 -33.08
C ILE A 685 15.39 10.72 -31.98
N GLU A 686 15.64 9.57 -31.32
CA GLU A 686 14.79 9.04 -30.25
C GLU A 686 14.71 10.01 -29.07
N ARG A 687 15.83 10.59 -28.69
CA ARG A 687 15.88 11.60 -27.63
C ARG A 687 15.13 12.87 -28.00
N ASP A 688 15.28 13.33 -29.22
CA ASP A 688 14.70 14.61 -29.64
C ASP A 688 13.17 14.53 -29.87
N VAL A 689 12.61 13.33 -29.92
CA VAL A 689 11.16 13.06 -29.98
C VAL A 689 10.61 12.43 -28.70
N ASP A 690 11.35 12.54 -27.58
CA ASP A 690 10.97 12.01 -26.25
C ASP A 690 10.73 10.48 -26.18
N LEU A 691 11.29 9.72 -27.13
CA LEU A 691 11.30 8.26 -27.09
C LEU A 691 12.55 7.68 -26.42
N GLY A 692 13.61 8.47 -26.24
CA GLY A 692 14.84 8.05 -25.57
C GLY A 692 14.81 8.37 -24.07
N GLY A 693 14.94 7.34 -23.22
CA GLY A 693 15.03 7.48 -21.77
C GLY A 693 16.36 8.07 -21.29
N SER A 694 16.48 8.29 -19.99
CA SER A 694 17.67 8.94 -19.39
C SER A 694 18.93 8.09 -19.48
N LEU A 695 18.82 6.76 -19.41
CA LEU A 695 19.94 5.83 -19.54
C LEU A 695 20.45 5.80 -20.98
N HIS A 696 19.56 5.77 -21.97
CA HIS A 696 19.90 5.88 -23.38
C HIS A 696 20.62 7.21 -23.67
N ALA A 697 20.09 8.33 -23.22
CA ALA A 697 20.71 9.65 -23.40
C ALA A 697 22.11 9.72 -22.78
N LYS A 698 22.32 9.10 -21.60
CA LYS A 698 23.65 8.98 -20.98
C LYS A 698 24.60 8.16 -21.85
N GLY A 699 24.16 7.01 -22.38
CA GLY A 699 24.95 6.17 -23.30
C GLY A 699 25.40 6.94 -24.52
N MET A 700 24.49 7.66 -25.18
CA MET A 700 24.77 8.52 -26.33
C MET A 700 25.83 9.61 -26.01
N LEU A 701 25.75 10.24 -24.86
CA LEU A 701 26.74 11.23 -24.42
C LEU A 701 28.12 10.62 -24.21
N ILE A 702 28.19 9.42 -23.66
CA ILE A 702 29.44 8.66 -23.47
C ILE A 702 30.08 8.32 -24.82
N MET A 703 29.32 7.74 -25.74
CA MET A 703 29.75 7.38 -27.08
C MET A 703 30.23 8.61 -27.87
N THR A 704 29.45 9.68 -27.88
CA THR A 704 29.80 10.93 -28.52
C THR A 704 31.09 11.51 -27.96
N SER A 705 31.28 11.48 -26.63
CA SER A 705 32.50 11.97 -25.99
C SER A 705 33.73 11.15 -26.37
N TYR A 706 33.60 9.80 -26.42
CA TYR A 706 34.66 8.91 -26.88
C TYR A 706 35.07 9.23 -28.32
N LEU A 707 34.12 9.33 -29.25
CA LEU A 707 34.41 9.63 -30.65
C LEU A 707 35.04 11.01 -30.84
N ARG A 708 34.59 12.01 -30.13
CA ARG A 708 35.22 13.34 -30.12
C ARG A 708 36.64 13.27 -29.62
N ALA A 709 36.91 12.58 -28.52
CA ALA A 709 38.28 12.42 -27.99
C ALA A 709 39.22 11.72 -28.98
N LEU A 710 38.73 10.74 -29.72
CA LEU A 710 39.49 10.00 -30.72
C LEU A 710 39.97 10.86 -31.89
N PHE A 711 39.07 11.70 -32.45
CA PHE A 711 39.31 12.36 -33.73
C PHE A 711 39.58 13.88 -33.63
N SER A 712 39.01 14.59 -32.62
CA SER A 712 39.18 16.02 -32.47
C SER A 712 40.65 16.49 -32.26
N GLN A 713 41.50 15.63 -31.76
CA GLN A 713 42.93 15.92 -31.62
C GLN A 713 43.67 15.98 -32.95
N HIS A 714 43.09 15.43 -33.99
CA HIS A 714 43.76 15.28 -35.29
C HIS A 714 43.20 16.24 -36.33
N HIS A 715 41.87 16.48 -36.31
CA HIS A 715 41.18 17.36 -37.28
C HIS A 715 39.91 17.96 -36.68
N ALA A 716 39.45 19.05 -37.26
CA ALA A 716 38.13 19.60 -36.96
C ALA A 716 37.05 18.60 -37.36
N LEU A 717 36.02 18.51 -36.57
CA LEU A 717 34.87 17.61 -36.83
C LEU A 717 33.79 18.35 -37.61
N ASN A 718 34.08 18.62 -38.92
CA ASN A 718 33.20 19.38 -39.78
C ASN A 718 32.09 18.51 -40.40
N PHE A 719 31.24 17.98 -39.56
CA PHE A 719 30.06 17.18 -39.93
C PHE A 719 28.96 17.32 -38.89
N SER A 720 27.73 17.03 -39.29
CA SER A 720 26.63 16.69 -38.43
C SER A 720 26.20 15.24 -38.77
N ALA A 721 25.80 14.50 -37.78
CA ALA A 721 25.32 13.12 -37.91
C ALA A 721 23.95 12.98 -37.27
N SER A 722 23.12 12.06 -37.77
CA SER A 722 21.91 11.62 -37.11
C SER A 722 21.91 10.11 -36.95
N LEU A 723 21.43 9.63 -35.83
CA LEU A 723 21.19 8.24 -35.51
C LEU A 723 19.69 8.01 -35.32
N ALA A 724 19.18 6.88 -35.79
CA ALA A 724 17.79 6.50 -35.65
C ALA A 724 17.64 4.97 -35.54
N PHE A 725 16.75 4.53 -34.66
CA PHE A 725 16.21 3.20 -34.65
C PHE A 725 15.02 3.15 -35.62
N GLU A 726 15.23 2.61 -36.78
CA GLU A 726 14.19 2.49 -37.80
C GLU A 726 13.03 1.64 -37.29
N GLN A 727 11.81 2.13 -37.50
CA GLN A 727 10.58 1.39 -37.15
C GLN A 727 10.46 1.03 -35.63
N SER A 728 11.12 1.78 -34.74
CA SER A 728 10.91 1.69 -33.31
C SER A 728 10.03 2.86 -32.86
N TYR A 729 8.86 2.55 -32.30
CA TYR A 729 7.87 3.54 -31.85
C TYR A 729 7.60 3.46 -30.35
N ALA A 730 8.24 2.52 -29.67
CA ALA A 730 8.20 2.38 -28.23
C ALA A 730 9.34 3.17 -27.57
N GLN A 731 9.16 3.53 -26.31
CA GLN A 731 10.22 4.17 -25.53
C GLN A 731 11.41 3.22 -25.38
N ILE A 732 12.62 3.72 -25.69
CA ILE A 732 13.88 3.01 -25.52
C ILE A 732 14.57 3.59 -24.28
N ASP A 733 14.80 2.79 -23.24
CA ASP A 733 15.61 3.17 -22.10
C ASP A 733 16.64 2.08 -21.78
N GLY A 734 17.88 2.44 -21.90
CA GLY A 734 19.05 1.58 -21.67
C GLY A 734 20.24 2.04 -22.47
N ASP A 735 21.43 1.83 -21.96
CA ASP A 735 22.71 2.14 -22.62
C ASP A 735 23.25 0.99 -23.49
N SER A 736 22.49 -0.11 -23.59
CA SER A 736 22.91 -1.35 -24.29
C SER A 736 23.07 -1.22 -25.82
N ALA A 737 22.58 -0.13 -26.42
CA ALA A 737 22.73 0.18 -27.83
C ALA A 737 24.04 0.94 -28.16
N THR A 738 24.77 1.43 -27.17
CA THR A 738 25.89 2.37 -27.36
C THR A 738 26.99 1.83 -28.26
N VAL A 739 27.29 0.53 -28.20
CA VAL A 739 28.27 -0.10 -29.09
C VAL A 739 27.72 -0.19 -30.54
N SER A 740 26.43 -0.49 -30.68
CA SER A 740 25.74 -0.53 -31.99
C SER A 740 25.75 0.84 -32.67
N GLU A 741 25.44 1.89 -31.93
CA GLU A 741 25.45 3.30 -32.35
C GLU A 741 26.85 3.73 -32.79
N GLY A 742 27.88 3.40 -31.97
CA GLY A 742 29.28 3.65 -32.31
C GLY A 742 29.70 2.96 -33.59
N CYS A 743 29.28 1.71 -33.81
CA CYS A 743 29.57 0.96 -35.03
C CYS A 743 28.87 1.57 -36.26
N ALA A 744 27.59 1.89 -36.18
CA ALA A 744 26.86 2.51 -37.28
C ALA A 744 27.47 3.86 -37.67
N LEU A 745 27.76 4.71 -36.68
CA LEU A 745 28.33 6.05 -36.91
C LEU A 745 29.74 5.98 -37.53
N LEU A 746 30.60 5.10 -37.00
CA LEU A 746 31.96 4.96 -37.54
C LEU A 746 31.97 4.34 -38.93
N SER A 747 31.04 3.43 -39.25
CA SER A 747 30.83 2.93 -40.59
C SER A 747 30.45 4.06 -41.55
N ALA A 748 29.50 4.89 -41.18
CA ALA A 748 29.03 6.02 -41.95
C ALA A 748 30.15 7.07 -42.15
N LEU A 749 30.90 7.39 -41.08
CA LEU A 749 32.03 8.30 -41.14
C LEU A 749 33.15 7.78 -42.02
N ALA A 750 33.49 6.48 -41.91
CA ALA A 750 34.52 5.86 -42.70
C ALA A 750 34.07 5.57 -44.15
N ASN A 751 32.78 5.56 -44.41
CA ASN A 751 32.14 5.02 -45.65
C ASN A 751 32.58 3.58 -45.92
N VAL A 752 32.46 2.74 -44.90
CA VAL A 752 32.81 1.34 -44.93
C VAL A 752 31.59 0.52 -44.54
N PRO A 753 31.22 -0.47 -45.34
CA PRO A 753 30.03 -1.28 -45.04
C PRO A 753 30.24 -2.14 -43.80
N ILE A 754 29.14 -2.45 -43.12
CA ILE A 754 29.03 -3.39 -42.00
C ILE A 754 28.29 -4.64 -42.48
N ASN A 755 28.78 -5.78 -42.04
CA ASN A 755 28.20 -7.07 -42.29
C ASN A 755 26.83 -7.19 -41.63
N GLN A 756 25.75 -7.36 -42.43
CA GLN A 756 24.38 -7.47 -41.94
C GLN A 756 23.99 -8.85 -41.40
N TYR A 757 24.84 -9.84 -41.59
CA TYR A 757 24.71 -11.18 -41.00
C TYR A 757 25.13 -11.23 -39.51
N LEU A 758 25.63 -10.10 -38.97
CA LEU A 758 25.91 -9.94 -37.53
C LEU A 758 24.96 -8.92 -36.90
N ALA A 759 24.49 -9.28 -35.71
CA ALA A 759 23.86 -8.34 -34.82
C ALA A 759 24.82 -8.01 -33.66
N ILE A 760 24.59 -6.87 -32.99
CA ILE A 760 25.48 -6.44 -31.91
C ILE A 760 24.69 -5.76 -30.79
N THR A 761 25.08 -6.01 -29.57
CA THR A 761 24.61 -5.30 -28.36
C THR A 761 25.78 -5.05 -27.42
N GLY A 762 25.70 -4.03 -26.62
CA GLY A 762 26.71 -3.70 -25.61
C GLY A 762 26.62 -2.24 -25.19
N SER A 763 26.88 -2.00 -23.91
CA SER A 763 27.20 -0.67 -23.40
C SER A 763 28.70 -0.40 -23.51
N MET A 764 29.13 0.84 -23.51
CA MET A 764 30.54 1.20 -23.50
C MET A 764 30.85 2.35 -22.54
N ASN A 765 32.10 2.38 -22.06
CA ASN A 765 32.60 3.51 -21.31
C ASN A 765 33.34 4.52 -22.20
N GLN A 766 33.81 5.64 -21.62
CA GLN A 766 34.53 6.71 -22.33
C GLN A 766 35.90 6.29 -22.89
N LEU A 767 36.38 5.09 -22.56
CA LEU A 767 37.65 4.53 -23.06
C LEU A 767 37.44 3.57 -24.23
N GLY A 768 36.18 3.28 -24.58
CA GLY A 768 35.82 2.32 -25.62
C GLY A 768 35.84 0.86 -25.16
N GLU A 769 35.90 0.62 -23.84
CA GLU A 769 35.73 -0.72 -23.26
C GLU A 769 34.25 -1.07 -23.22
N VAL A 770 33.91 -2.29 -23.62
CA VAL A 770 32.54 -2.82 -23.73
C VAL A 770 32.10 -3.38 -22.38
N GLN A 771 30.89 -3.00 -21.94
CA GLN A 771 30.32 -3.34 -20.66
C GLN A 771 29.11 -4.27 -20.82
N ALA A 772 28.83 -5.08 -19.78
CA ALA A 772 27.70 -6.00 -19.74
C ALA A 772 26.35 -5.28 -19.84
N VAL A 773 25.36 -6.00 -20.39
CA VAL A 773 23.98 -5.54 -20.60
C VAL A 773 22.99 -6.60 -20.11
N GLY A 774 21.75 -6.22 -19.80
CA GLY A 774 20.68 -7.14 -19.41
C GLY A 774 20.00 -7.82 -20.60
N GLY A 775 19.24 -8.90 -20.32
CA GLY A 775 18.42 -9.63 -21.27
C GLY A 775 19.22 -10.29 -22.42
N ILE A 776 20.44 -10.70 -22.15
CA ILE A 776 21.36 -11.18 -23.19
C ILE A 776 20.87 -12.47 -23.87
N ASN A 777 20.26 -13.38 -23.13
CA ASN A 777 19.73 -14.63 -23.64
C ASN A 777 18.56 -14.39 -24.61
N ALA A 778 17.63 -13.50 -24.23
CA ALA A 778 16.50 -13.07 -25.07
C ALA A 778 17.00 -12.36 -26.34
N LYS A 779 17.99 -11.46 -26.24
CA LYS A 779 18.58 -10.74 -27.39
C LYS A 779 19.20 -11.69 -28.41
N ILE A 780 19.95 -12.68 -27.96
CA ILE A 780 20.57 -13.68 -28.84
C ILE A 780 19.49 -14.53 -29.50
N ALA A 781 18.51 -15.01 -28.71
CA ALA A 781 17.42 -15.84 -29.21
C ALA A 781 16.60 -15.09 -30.29
N GLY A 782 16.29 -13.81 -30.05
CA GLY A 782 15.54 -13.00 -31.00
C GLY A 782 16.26 -12.83 -32.36
N PHE A 783 17.56 -12.59 -32.38
CA PHE A 783 18.30 -12.53 -33.66
C PHE A 783 18.45 -13.88 -34.32
N PHE A 784 18.68 -14.94 -33.53
CA PHE A 784 18.71 -16.30 -34.04
C PHE A 784 17.40 -16.68 -34.74
N ASP A 785 16.27 -16.39 -34.10
CA ASP A 785 14.96 -16.67 -34.65
C ASP A 785 14.70 -15.85 -35.94
N ALA A 786 15.10 -14.57 -36.00
CA ALA A 786 15.06 -13.78 -37.23
C ALA A 786 15.90 -14.36 -38.35
N CYS A 787 17.12 -14.86 -38.03
CA CYS A 787 17.96 -15.55 -39.03
C CYS A 787 17.36 -16.87 -39.47
N ARG A 788 16.74 -17.64 -38.58
CA ARG A 788 16.08 -18.90 -38.90
C ARG A 788 14.90 -18.70 -39.85
N GLU A 789 14.10 -17.66 -39.62
CA GLU A 789 12.98 -17.30 -40.51
C GLU A 789 13.42 -16.86 -41.92
N GLN A 790 14.63 -16.27 -42.04
CA GLN A 790 15.20 -15.83 -43.30
C GLN A 790 16.19 -16.82 -43.93
N GLU A 791 16.43 -17.98 -43.35
CA GLU A 791 17.40 -19.03 -43.68
C GLU A 791 18.80 -18.82 -43.06
N LEU A 792 19.23 -19.81 -42.27
CA LEU A 792 20.58 -19.87 -41.69
C LEU A 792 21.64 -20.27 -42.76
N THR A 793 22.47 -19.32 -43.14
CA THR A 793 23.55 -19.52 -44.13
C THR A 793 24.81 -20.11 -43.54
N GLY A 794 25.05 -19.92 -42.23
CA GLY A 794 26.26 -20.31 -41.55
C GLY A 794 27.26 -19.17 -41.29
N ASP A 795 26.93 -17.96 -41.72
CA ASP A 795 27.71 -16.75 -41.45
C ASP A 795 27.15 -15.92 -40.32
N GLN A 796 25.85 -16.15 -39.98
CA GLN A 796 25.11 -15.34 -39.03
C GLN A 796 25.65 -15.52 -37.58
N GLY A 797 25.54 -14.44 -36.80
CA GLY A 797 25.94 -14.46 -35.41
C GLY A 797 25.63 -13.18 -34.65
N VAL A 798 25.96 -13.22 -33.38
CA VAL A 798 25.75 -12.08 -32.47
C VAL A 798 27.08 -11.71 -31.82
N VAL A 799 27.36 -10.40 -31.76
CA VAL A 799 28.48 -9.82 -31.02
C VAL A 799 27.97 -9.29 -29.70
N ILE A 800 28.51 -9.77 -28.59
CA ILE A 800 28.10 -9.47 -27.22
C ILE A 800 29.27 -9.00 -26.37
N PRO A 801 29.06 -8.34 -25.25
CA PRO A 801 30.10 -8.07 -24.28
C PRO A 801 30.71 -9.40 -23.74
N MET A 802 32.03 -9.49 -23.63
CA MET A 802 32.66 -10.66 -23.02
C MET A 802 32.21 -10.90 -21.57
N ALA A 803 31.89 -9.82 -20.85
CA ALA A 803 31.42 -9.90 -19.49
C ALA A 803 30.07 -10.64 -19.35
N ASN A 804 29.26 -10.69 -20.41
CA ASN A 804 27.96 -11.39 -20.42
C ASN A 804 28.10 -12.91 -20.66
N VAL A 805 29.27 -13.44 -20.99
CA VAL A 805 29.40 -14.87 -21.30
C VAL A 805 28.99 -15.76 -20.10
N LYS A 806 29.20 -15.31 -18.89
CA LYS A 806 28.75 -16.02 -17.68
C LYS A 806 27.24 -16.05 -17.48
N GLN A 807 26.51 -15.20 -18.20
CA GLN A 807 25.07 -15.08 -18.14
C GLN A 807 24.35 -15.91 -19.20
N LEU A 808 25.09 -16.58 -20.07
CA LEU A 808 24.51 -17.34 -21.17
C LEU A 808 23.88 -18.65 -20.68
N MET A 809 22.58 -18.74 -20.82
CA MET A 809 21.78 -19.96 -20.63
C MET A 809 20.87 -20.11 -21.85
N LEU A 810 21.47 -20.45 -22.99
CA LEU A 810 20.77 -20.45 -24.28
C LEU A 810 19.92 -21.71 -24.50
N ARG A 811 18.93 -21.58 -25.38
CA ARG A 811 18.10 -22.70 -25.84
C ARG A 811 18.96 -23.73 -26.58
N ASP A 812 18.58 -24.99 -26.48
CA ASP A 812 19.34 -26.09 -27.07
C ASP A 812 19.39 -26.04 -28.61
N ASP A 813 18.35 -25.49 -29.29
CA ASP A 813 18.35 -25.28 -30.75
C ASP A 813 19.44 -24.28 -31.20
N ILE A 814 19.71 -23.26 -30.41
CA ILE A 814 20.80 -22.29 -30.65
C ILE A 814 22.15 -22.94 -30.45
N ILE A 815 22.31 -23.69 -29.34
CA ILE A 815 23.57 -24.42 -29.04
C ILE A 815 23.88 -25.43 -30.15
N ASP A 816 22.90 -26.17 -30.60
CA ASP A 816 23.01 -27.09 -31.74
C ASP A 816 23.42 -26.38 -33.03
N ALA A 817 22.86 -25.21 -33.31
CA ALA A 817 23.24 -24.42 -34.49
C ALA A 817 24.70 -23.94 -34.37
N VAL A 818 25.16 -23.53 -33.19
CA VAL A 818 26.56 -23.14 -32.95
C VAL A 818 27.50 -24.34 -33.10
N ASN A 819 27.15 -25.51 -32.55
CA ASN A 819 27.92 -26.74 -32.69
C ASN A 819 28.07 -27.18 -34.15
N ARG A 820 27.04 -27.00 -34.94
CA ARG A 820 27.03 -27.30 -36.41
C ARG A 820 27.68 -26.19 -37.24
N GLY A 821 28.15 -25.10 -36.62
CA GLY A 821 28.76 -23.96 -37.32
C GLY A 821 27.76 -23.16 -38.17
N LYS A 822 26.49 -23.23 -37.87
CA LYS A 822 25.38 -22.52 -38.55
C LYS A 822 25.07 -21.17 -37.97
N PHE A 823 25.51 -20.94 -36.73
CA PHE A 823 25.35 -19.66 -36.02
C PHE A 823 26.60 -19.44 -35.17
N HIS A 824 26.90 -18.19 -34.84
CA HIS A 824 28.12 -17.81 -34.12
C HIS A 824 27.86 -16.81 -33.03
N ILE A 825 28.57 -16.91 -31.91
CA ILE A 825 28.54 -15.94 -30.82
C ILE A 825 29.94 -15.45 -30.60
N TYR A 826 30.13 -14.13 -30.55
CA TYR A 826 31.42 -13.47 -30.39
C TYR A 826 31.41 -12.59 -29.16
N GLY A 827 32.32 -12.79 -28.22
CA GLY A 827 32.50 -11.93 -27.05
C GLY A 827 33.61 -10.90 -27.31
N VAL A 828 33.32 -9.62 -27.03
CA VAL A 828 34.26 -8.51 -27.24
C VAL A 828 34.52 -7.74 -25.95
N TYR A 829 35.72 -7.23 -25.83
CA TYR A 829 36.16 -6.36 -24.73
C TYR A 829 36.16 -4.87 -25.13
N THR A 830 36.32 -4.59 -26.42
CA THR A 830 36.51 -3.23 -26.94
C THR A 830 35.66 -2.96 -28.18
N LEU A 831 35.30 -1.67 -28.39
CA LEU A 831 34.65 -1.23 -29.63
C LEU A 831 35.49 -1.52 -30.87
N SER A 832 36.84 -1.53 -30.77
CA SER A 832 37.76 -1.86 -31.87
C SER A 832 37.62 -3.34 -32.29
N GLU A 833 37.48 -4.27 -31.35
CA GLU A 833 37.22 -5.68 -31.66
C GLU A 833 35.86 -5.86 -32.33
N ALA A 834 34.83 -5.20 -31.79
CA ALA A 834 33.48 -5.20 -32.34
C ALA A 834 33.48 -4.71 -33.80
N LEU A 835 34.09 -3.57 -34.06
CA LEU A 835 34.20 -3.02 -35.41
C LEU A 835 35.02 -3.89 -36.35
N THR A 836 36.07 -4.58 -35.87
CA THR A 836 36.82 -5.52 -36.68
C THR A 836 35.92 -6.66 -37.16
N LEU A 837 35.10 -7.23 -36.27
CA LEU A 837 34.16 -8.29 -36.60
C LEU A 837 33.08 -7.78 -37.58
N MET A 838 32.53 -6.57 -37.30
CA MET A 838 31.43 -5.99 -38.09
C MET A 838 31.87 -5.54 -39.48
N THR A 839 33.12 -5.09 -39.67
CA THR A 839 33.59 -4.52 -40.94
C THR A 839 34.65 -5.35 -41.69
N GLY A 840 35.22 -6.35 -41.03
CA GLY A 840 36.33 -7.14 -41.62
C GLY A 840 37.63 -6.37 -41.81
N LEU A 841 37.76 -5.14 -41.24
CA LEU A 841 38.93 -4.28 -41.39
C LEU A 841 39.69 -4.12 -40.06
N PRO A 842 41.02 -3.95 -40.09
CA PRO A 842 41.77 -3.47 -38.92
C PRO A 842 41.31 -2.04 -38.57
N ILE A 843 41.19 -1.70 -37.27
CA ILE A 843 40.54 -0.47 -36.85
C ILE A 843 41.54 0.66 -36.56
N ASP A 844 42.50 0.42 -35.67
CA ASP A 844 43.32 1.45 -35.00
C ASP A 844 44.83 1.27 -35.18
N THR A 845 45.24 0.42 -36.06
CA THR A 845 46.65 0.16 -36.31
C THR A 845 47.38 1.45 -36.74
N MET A 846 48.39 1.79 -35.96
CA MET A 846 49.20 3.01 -36.24
C MET A 846 50.50 2.69 -37.00
N ASN A 847 50.98 3.66 -37.79
CA ASN A 847 52.29 3.61 -38.41
C ASN A 847 53.38 4.01 -37.42
N LYS A 848 54.67 3.87 -37.83
CA LYS A 848 55.86 4.22 -37.01
C LYS A 848 55.93 5.71 -36.56
N LYS A 849 55.07 6.58 -37.12
CA LYS A 849 54.97 7.99 -36.77
C LYS A 849 53.78 8.29 -35.85
N GLY A 850 53.13 7.26 -35.31
CA GLY A 850 51.95 7.45 -34.43
C GLY A 850 50.67 7.93 -35.10
N ARG A 851 50.55 7.68 -36.43
CA ARG A 851 49.31 8.03 -37.18
C ARG A 851 48.64 6.73 -37.63
N TYR A 852 47.31 6.74 -37.62
CA TYR A 852 46.54 5.60 -38.13
C TYR A 852 46.89 5.28 -39.60
N ARG A 853 46.95 4.04 -39.93
CA ARG A 853 47.23 3.60 -41.32
C ARG A 853 45.98 3.89 -42.17
N LYS A 854 46.19 4.29 -43.43
CA LYS A 854 45.10 4.67 -44.34
C LYS A 854 44.15 3.53 -44.72
N ASP A 855 44.63 2.29 -44.58
CA ASP A 855 43.87 1.06 -44.80
C ASP A 855 43.05 0.61 -43.57
N THR A 856 43.18 1.27 -42.45
CA THR A 856 42.39 1.02 -41.23
C THR A 856 41.10 1.83 -41.22
N LEU A 857 40.08 1.42 -40.45
CA LEU A 857 38.81 2.14 -40.33
C LEU A 857 39.04 3.59 -39.86
N PHE A 858 39.81 3.77 -38.74
CA PHE A 858 40.11 5.11 -38.23
C PHE A 858 40.92 5.98 -39.20
N GLY A 859 41.84 5.32 -39.98
CA GLY A 859 42.58 6.02 -41.06
C GLY A 859 41.66 6.49 -42.18
N LYS A 860 40.59 5.75 -42.51
CA LYS A 860 39.57 6.15 -43.49
C LYS A 860 38.71 7.30 -42.95
N VAL A 861 38.30 7.24 -41.66
CA VAL A 861 37.57 8.37 -41.02
C VAL A 861 38.40 9.65 -41.13
N LEU A 862 39.68 9.61 -40.68
CA LEU A 862 40.54 10.78 -40.73
C LEU A 862 40.75 11.28 -42.17
N SER A 863 40.90 10.40 -43.14
CA SER A 863 41.07 10.78 -44.54
C SER A 863 39.84 11.53 -45.11
N ARG A 864 38.62 11.15 -44.65
CA ARG A 864 37.38 11.84 -45.03
C ARG A 864 37.23 13.19 -44.29
N LEU A 865 37.55 13.25 -43.02
CA LEU A 865 37.56 14.52 -42.29
C LEU A 865 38.48 15.55 -42.95
N MET A 866 39.70 15.11 -43.35
CA MET A 866 40.63 15.95 -44.10
C MET A 866 40.06 16.47 -45.42
N LEU A 867 39.39 15.62 -46.19
CA LEU A 867 38.75 16.00 -47.46
C LEU A 867 37.63 17.03 -47.25
N TRP A 868 36.90 16.94 -46.16
CA TRP A 868 35.88 17.90 -45.83
C TRP A 868 36.47 19.25 -45.39
N ASP A 869 37.56 19.24 -44.62
CA ASP A 869 38.34 20.49 -44.28
C ASP A 869 38.85 21.21 -45.52
N GLU A 870 39.53 20.49 -46.43
CA GLU A 870 40.06 21.07 -47.69
C GLU A 870 38.96 21.66 -48.57
N ASN A 871 37.78 21.07 -48.60
CA ASN A 871 36.63 21.57 -49.36
C ASN A 871 35.99 22.81 -48.71
N GLN A 872 36.05 22.94 -47.39
CA GLN A 872 35.52 24.13 -46.69
C GLN A 872 36.46 25.32 -46.89
N ASP A 873 37.78 25.13 -46.78
CA ASP A 873 38.78 26.13 -47.06
C ASP A 873 38.65 26.65 -48.50
N SER A 874 38.41 25.76 -49.44
CA SER A 874 38.21 26.14 -50.88
C SER A 874 36.93 26.92 -51.14
N THR A 875 35.85 26.66 -50.42
CA THR A 875 34.58 27.39 -50.47
C THR A 875 34.64 28.74 -49.78
N ASP A 876 35.33 28.85 -48.65
CA ASP A 876 35.57 30.11 -47.95
C ASP A 876 36.47 31.03 -48.76
N ASP A 877 37.50 30.54 -49.45
CA ASP A 877 38.34 31.33 -50.37
C ASP A 877 37.55 31.87 -51.57
N ILE A 878 36.60 31.13 -52.12
CA ILE A 878 35.74 31.56 -53.22
C ILE A 878 34.72 32.60 -52.74
N ASP A 879 34.16 32.45 -51.54
CA ASP A 879 33.21 33.45 -51.00
C ASP A 879 33.93 34.71 -50.44
N ASP A 880 35.18 34.57 -49.94
CA ASP A 880 36.00 35.70 -49.61
C ASP A 880 36.47 36.50 -50.86
N GLU A 881 36.80 35.85 -52.01
CA GLU A 881 37.05 36.52 -53.25
C GLU A 881 35.82 37.19 -53.83
N LYS A 882 34.63 36.57 -53.73
CA LYS A 882 33.35 37.20 -54.15
C LYS A 882 32.98 38.37 -53.23
N SER A 883 33.21 38.28 -51.96
CA SER A 883 32.99 39.38 -50.98
C SER A 883 33.98 40.52 -51.17
N LYS A 884 35.26 40.24 -51.44
CA LYS A 884 36.29 41.21 -51.81
C LYS A 884 35.98 41.88 -53.15
N LYS A 885 35.47 41.12 -54.16
CA LYS A 885 34.99 41.68 -55.47
C LYS A 885 33.73 42.54 -55.29
N LYS A 886 32.76 42.15 -54.44
CA LYS A 886 31.58 42.97 -54.08
C LYS A 886 31.95 44.22 -53.30
N ALA A 887 32.92 44.18 -52.37
CA ALA A 887 33.40 45.32 -51.63
C ALA A 887 34.20 46.31 -52.54
N LYS A 888 35.04 45.81 -53.48
CA LYS A 888 35.71 46.61 -54.51
C LYS A 888 34.70 47.27 -55.43
N LYS A 889 33.63 46.60 -55.84
CA LYS A 889 32.55 47.17 -56.65
C LYS A 889 31.77 48.22 -55.87
N LYS A 890 31.40 48.06 -54.64
CA LYS A 890 30.76 49.03 -53.74
C LYS A 890 31.66 50.24 -53.49
N ARG A 891 32.99 50.08 -53.39
CA ARG A 891 33.95 51.18 -53.24
C ARG A 891 34.10 51.99 -54.55
N LYS A 892 34.09 51.35 -55.69
CA LYS A 892 34.09 52.07 -57.02
C LYS A 892 32.79 52.87 -57.22
N GLU A 893 31.64 52.28 -56.93
CA GLU A 893 30.34 52.97 -57.03
C GLU A 893 30.21 54.11 -55.96
N LYS A 894 30.76 53.99 -54.79
CA LYS A 894 30.83 55.05 -53.78
C LYS A 894 31.81 56.19 -54.24
N ARG A 895 32.93 55.88 -54.92
CA ARG A 895 33.83 56.87 -55.48
C ARG A 895 33.16 57.62 -56.67
N GLN A 896 32.51 56.92 -57.51
CA GLN A 896 31.78 57.49 -58.68
C GLN A 896 30.61 58.37 -58.23
N LYS A 897 29.84 57.98 -57.23
CA LYS A 897 28.81 58.85 -56.65
C LYS A 897 29.35 60.05 -55.87
N LYS A 898 30.55 59.91 -55.30
CA LYS A 898 31.24 61.14 -54.72
C LYS A 898 31.75 62.06 -55.77
N GLU A 899 32.20 61.55 -56.88
CA GLU A 899 32.71 62.38 -58.02
C GLU A 899 31.54 63.06 -58.78
N ASP A 900 30.44 62.32 -58.96
CA ASP A 900 29.21 62.93 -59.53
C ASP A 900 28.58 63.99 -58.59
N LYS A 901 28.73 63.77 -57.24
CA LYS A 901 28.29 64.81 -56.34
C LYS A 901 29.20 66.10 -56.34
N ARG A 902 30.50 65.88 -56.47
CA ARG A 902 31.45 66.96 -56.64
C ARG A 902 31.24 67.81 -57.98
N ILE A 903 30.89 67.08 -59.05
CA ILE A 903 30.52 67.66 -60.30
C ILE A 903 29.19 68.43 -60.18
N LYS A 904 28.20 67.90 -59.46
CA LYS A 904 26.93 68.55 -59.17
C LYS A 904 27.09 69.77 -58.25
N GLU A 905 28.01 69.70 -57.27
CA GLU A 905 28.32 70.85 -56.40
C GLU A 905 29.11 71.91 -57.09
N LYS A 906 30.06 71.64 -58.06
CA LYS A 906 30.70 72.63 -58.94
C LYS A 906 29.69 73.28 -59.88
N ARG A 907 28.68 72.56 -60.38
CA ARG A 907 27.62 73.18 -61.22
C ARG A 907 26.58 73.98 -60.46
N LYS A 908 26.48 73.76 -59.09
CA LYS A 908 25.66 74.65 -58.23
C LYS A 908 26.37 75.91 -57.77
N GLY A 909 27.75 75.91 -57.72
CA GLY A 909 28.56 77.06 -57.32
C GLY A 909 28.63 78.17 -58.38
N GLU A 910 28.23 77.88 -59.64
CA GLU A 910 28.22 78.93 -60.73
C GLU A 910 26.85 79.61 -60.99
N LYS A 911 25.83 79.33 -60.14
CA LYS A 911 24.49 79.90 -60.25
C LYS A 911 23.96 80.60 -59.00
N SER A 912 24.79 80.82 -57.99
CA SER A 912 24.37 81.67 -56.85
C SER A 912 25.33 82.76 -56.50
N ASN A 913 25.53 83.65 -57.45
CA ASN A 913 25.92 85.08 -57.22
C ASN A 913 24.81 85.92 -57.81
N GLU A 914 23.70 86.03 -57.14
CA GLU A 914 22.77 87.11 -57.17
C GLU A 914 21.63 86.90 -56.21
N ARG A 915 21.54 87.83 -55.33
CA ARG A 915 20.41 88.21 -54.45
C ARG A 915 20.53 87.82 -53.04
N ASN A 916 21.04 88.70 -52.41
CA ASN A 916 20.93 89.30 -51.09
C ASN A 916 19.58 89.22 -50.38
N SER A 917 19.74 89.26 -49.05
CA SER A 917 18.95 89.97 -48.04
C SER A 917 17.66 89.34 -47.56
N GLY A 918 17.63 89.28 -46.30
CA GLY A 918 16.43 89.45 -45.53
C GLY A 918 16.30 88.53 -44.33
N GLU A 919 16.77 88.97 -43.19
CA GLU A 919 16.16 88.97 -41.86
C GLU A 919 15.50 87.61 -41.41
N SER A 920 15.82 87.12 -40.36
CA SER A 920 15.95 87.41 -38.91
C SER A 920 15.10 86.39 -38.12
N ASN A 921 15.74 85.93 -37.12
CA ASN A 921 15.22 85.72 -35.75
C ASN A 921 14.46 84.51 -35.34
N LYS A 922 15.07 84.05 -34.37
CA LYS A 922 14.59 83.47 -33.04
C LYS A 922 14.36 81.97 -32.90
N GLN A 923 15.28 81.49 -32.11
CA GLN A 923 15.06 80.87 -30.69
C GLN A 923 14.20 79.71 -30.70
N SER A 924 14.48 78.66 -30.04
CA SER A 924 15.27 78.28 -28.84
C SER A 924 14.87 76.87 -28.53
N ASP A 925 15.80 76.19 -28.02
CA ASP A 925 15.85 75.41 -26.86
C ASP A 925 15.49 73.97 -26.90
N ALA A 926 16.48 73.17 -26.50
CA ALA A 926 16.60 72.28 -25.41
C ALA A 926 16.33 70.87 -25.71
N LYS A 927 17.41 70.11 -25.60
CA LYS A 927 17.49 68.74 -25.06
C LYS A 927 16.75 68.60 -23.69
N PRO A 928 16.52 67.42 -23.07
CA PRO A 928 17.40 66.23 -23.00
C PRO A 928 16.67 64.85 -22.92
N ILE A 929 17.45 63.83 -23.13
CA ILE A 929 17.87 62.67 -22.25
C ILE A 929 16.75 61.95 -21.39
N GLY A 930 16.78 60.65 -21.41
CA GLY A 930 16.27 59.74 -20.37
C GLY A 930 15.77 58.45 -20.95
N ASP A 931 16.57 57.49 -20.90
CA ASP A 931 16.58 56.28 -20.01
C ASP A 931 15.28 55.45 -19.91
N ALA A 932 15.46 54.21 -20.29
CA ALA A 932 15.36 53.01 -19.45
C ALA A 932 13.99 52.43 -19.15
N LEU A 933 13.99 51.15 -19.26
CA LEU A 933 13.38 50.12 -18.40
C LEU A 933 11.90 49.81 -18.55
N ASN A 934 11.76 48.55 -18.75
CA ASN A 934 10.88 47.59 -18.04
C ASN A 934 9.38 47.54 -18.36
N ASP A 935 9.05 46.40 -18.47
CA ASP A 935 8.09 45.52 -17.80
C ASP A 935 6.94 45.01 -18.67
N SER A 936 6.99 43.68 -18.82
CA SER A 936 6.16 42.70 -18.11
C SER A 936 4.65 42.83 -18.28
N GLN A 937 4.12 41.70 -18.36
CA GLN A 937 2.80 41.23 -17.92
C GLN A 937 1.73 40.98 -18.99
N THR A 938 1.50 39.64 -19.10
CA THR A 938 0.34 38.91 -18.59
C THR A 938 -1.00 39.17 -19.22
N THR A 939 -1.57 38.14 -19.64
CA THR A 939 -2.88 37.59 -19.30
C THR A 939 -3.17 36.41 -20.23
N ALA A 940 -3.29 35.18 -19.81
CA ALA A 940 -4.34 34.56 -19.02
C ALA A 940 -5.55 34.12 -19.84
N ILE A 941 -5.76 32.84 -19.80
CA ILE A 941 -7.01 32.08 -19.66
C ILE A 941 -7.90 32.03 -20.91
N ASP A 942 -8.14 30.84 -21.39
CA ASP A 942 -9.46 30.20 -21.24
C ASP A 942 -9.38 28.70 -21.49
N GLU A 943 -10.00 28.00 -20.51
CA GLU A 943 -10.48 26.65 -20.56
C GLU A 943 -11.49 26.45 -21.70
N ASP A 944 -11.57 25.27 -22.29
CA ASP A 944 -12.74 24.40 -22.19
C ASP A 944 -12.65 23.20 -23.14
N ASP A 945 -12.97 22.05 -22.52
CA ASP A 945 -13.72 20.87 -22.99
C ASP A 945 -13.24 20.06 -24.23
N ASN A 946 -12.66 18.91 -23.98
CA ASN A 946 -13.36 17.60 -24.18
C ASN A 946 -12.56 16.45 -23.55
#